data_0e4a00325d8489f0052d21c91b234406
#
_entry.id   0e4a00325d8489f0052d21c91b234406
#
_cell.length_a   1.000
_cell.length_b   1.000
_cell.length_c   1.000
_cell.angle_alpha   90.00
_cell.angle_beta   90.00
_cell.angle_gamma   90.00
#
_symmetry.space_group_name_H-M   'P 1'
#
loop_
_entity.id
_entity.type
_entity.pdbx_description
1 polymer ?
#
loop_
_entity_poly.entity_id
_entity_poly.type
_entity_poly.pdbx_seq_one_letter_code
_entity_poly.pdbx_strand_id
1 'polypeptide(L)'
;MAKEKKKKTPIPFRLNFMFFLIFILFSSLIIRLGIVQIVYGDDYLREVDRTENDVANTPVPRGKMYDRNLNPVVDNEPLNAITYTKYPNTKTADMVKTAEILATLIEMDTKKVRDPDKKDFWILKNPEKAEALITKAERQKVVEKKLEQKDLYKLQLERVTEDNLKEFTKDELEVLAIFREFNSGYALTPSIVKNKGVSTNEFARVSEHLDELPGVDVTTDWERTYKYDETLRSVLGKVSSSEEGLPSENIDYYLARDYTRNDRVGKSYIEKQYEDVLRGQKTRVENVLSKGEVIKTDTLTEGQSGKDLVLSIDMELQQTVEDIIERELRRTKARGNTYLLDRAFVVLMDPNTGDVLTMAGKQYERNSETGLIEMNDFALGNITTSYTMGSSVKGATVYTGFQTGAISPGSAFFDRKLQLARAKPKGSYSDLGYVTDVTALKKSSNVFMFMTAIKIAGGHYVPNQPLGINREAYAIMRNHFAQFGLGVRTGIDLPNESVGFKGVDTSKDGLLLDLSIGQYDTYTPMQLAQYASTIANGGKRLEPHMVKEIRNPSYEHKELGSVFKSMSPKVLNDLGGNDIWIQRVQEGFRQVAQEPGGTAYKYFGGKSYRAAAKTGTAQAFYDGPRRNQYSKPVDTINLTLAGYAPHNNPEVAFSVVVPWVYQGKPSDDINKRIGRDVMDAYFKLKEKRLKGESDKDKEIENTP
;
A
#
# COMPACT_ATOMS: atom_id res chain seq x y z
N MET A 1 76.96 30.47 85.36
CA MET A 1 76.56 30.29 83.92
C MET A 1 75.15 29.73 83.84
N ALA A 2 74.14 30.57 83.57
CA ALA A 2 72.76 30.20 83.51
C ALA A 2 72.39 29.91 82.03
N LYS A 3 71.83 28.70 81.81
CA LYS A 3 71.29 28.33 80.49
C LYS A 3 69.85 28.85 80.31
N GLU A 4 69.68 29.81 79.48
CA GLU A 4 68.32 30.25 79.02
C GLU A 4 67.58 29.16 78.28
N LYS A 5 66.40 28.79 78.76
CA LYS A 5 65.44 27.94 78.05
C LYS A 5 64.65 28.81 77.11
N LYS A 6 64.88 28.63 75.77
CA LYS A 6 63.99 29.20 74.72
C LYS A 6 62.61 28.59 74.81
N LYS A 7 61.57 29.40 75.06
CA LYS A 7 60.15 29.04 74.96
C LYS A 7 59.81 28.81 73.48
N LYS A 8 59.46 27.60 73.15
CA LYS A 8 58.89 27.27 71.85
C LYS A 8 57.45 27.85 71.75
N THR A 9 57.20 28.75 70.88
CA THR A 9 55.89 29.32 70.64
C THR A 9 54.98 28.32 69.88
N PRO A 10 53.67 28.20 70.20
CA PRO A 10 52.78 27.19 69.64
C PRO A 10 52.27 27.59 68.26
N ILE A 11 52.89 28.53 67.57
CA ILE A 11 52.50 29.04 66.24
C ILE A 11 52.67 28.02 65.08
N PRO A 12 53.71 27.12 65.09
CA PRO A 12 53.90 26.26 63.90
C PRO A 12 52.84 25.18 63.70
N PHE A 13 52.16 24.73 64.76
CA PHE A 13 51.17 23.67 64.61
C PHE A 13 49.87 24.20 63.91
N ARG A 14 49.39 25.38 64.26
CA ARG A 14 48.22 25.98 63.66
C ARG A 14 48.48 26.38 62.16
N LEU A 15 49.71 26.85 61.89
CA LEU A 15 50.15 27.18 60.57
C LEU A 15 50.27 25.92 59.67
N ASN A 16 50.88 24.88 60.17
CA ASN A 16 51.01 23.58 59.49
C ASN A 16 49.64 22.92 59.27
N PHE A 17 48.72 23.01 60.24
CA PHE A 17 47.34 22.51 60.07
C PHE A 17 46.58 23.31 59.00
N MET A 18 46.75 24.61 58.94
CA MET A 18 46.14 25.44 57.88
C MET A 18 46.74 25.12 56.52
N PHE A 19 48.06 24.92 56.41
CA PHE A 19 48.69 24.47 55.15
C PHE A 19 48.23 23.06 54.75
N PHE A 20 48.07 22.14 55.71
CA PHE A 20 47.53 20.82 55.45
C PHE A 20 46.08 20.83 54.94
N LEU A 21 45.23 21.72 55.48
CA LEU A 21 43.86 21.90 55.07
C LEU A 21 43.78 22.54 53.63
N ILE A 22 44.66 23.51 53.36
CA ILE A 22 44.81 24.09 52.00
C ILE A 22 45.32 23.00 51.01
N PHE A 23 46.28 22.19 51.42
CA PHE A 23 46.80 21.08 50.60
C PHE A 23 45.72 20.06 50.28
N ILE A 24 44.86 19.67 51.24
CA ILE A 24 43.72 18.76 51.00
C ILE A 24 42.73 19.39 50.04
N LEU A 25 42.41 20.70 50.17
CA LEU A 25 41.52 21.39 49.26
C LEU A 25 42.08 21.44 47.83
N PHE A 26 43.36 21.80 47.67
CA PHE A 26 44.02 21.77 46.38
C PHE A 26 44.11 20.38 45.77
N SER A 27 44.44 19.36 46.57
CA SER A 27 44.46 17.95 46.14
C SER A 27 43.07 17.47 45.68
N SER A 28 42.02 17.84 46.42
CA SER A 28 40.64 17.55 46.05
C SER A 28 40.23 18.24 44.74
N LEU A 29 40.65 19.48 44.52
CA LEU A 29 40.42 20.20 43.25
C LEU A 29 41.17 19.57 42.06
N ILE A 30 42.43 19.14 42.29
CA ILE A 30 43.22 18.46 41.24
C ILE A 30 42.61 17.10 40.91
N ILE A 31 42.21 16.32 41.93
CA ILE A 31 41.53 15.03 41.73
C ILE A 31 40.21 15.25 40.96
N ARG A 32 39.42 16.24 41.36
CA ARG A 32 38.17 16.57 40.66
C ARG A 32 38.41 17.00 39.21
N LEU A 33 39.43 17.80 38.97
CA LEU A 33 39.85 18.21 37.64
C LEU A 33 40.30 17.01 36.80
N GLY A 34 41.08 16.09 37.38
CA GLY A 34 41.51 14.88 36.74
C GLY A 34 40.34 13.92 36.40
N ILE A 35 39.35 13.81 37.28
CA ILE A 35 38.14 13.04 37.03
C ILE A 35 37.37 13.70 35.87
N VAL A 36 37.17 14.99 35.85
CA VAL A 36 36.47 15.70 34.78
C VAL A 36 37.21 15.56 33.43
N GLN A 37 38.55 15.67 33.44
CA GLN A 37 39.33 15.60 32.19
C GLN A 37 39.56 14.19 31.68
N ILE A 38 39.77 13.20 32.57
CA ILE A 38 40.15 11.83 32.16
C ILE A 38 38.93 10.90 32.08
N VAL A 39 37.96 11.00 33.01
CA VAL A 39 36.79 10.12 33.03
C VAL A 39 35.64 10.66 32.19
N TYR A 40 35.42 11.97 32.23
CA TYR A 40 34.34 12.65 31.50
C TYR A 40 34.82 13.49 30.35
N GLY A 41 36.11 13.53 30.06
CA GLY A 41 36.71 14.36 29.03
C GLY A 41 36.16 14.04 27.63
N ASP A 42 36.05 12.74 27.30
CA ASP A 42 35.51 12.30 26.03
C ASP A 42 34.00 12.57 25.93
N ASP A 43 33.26 12.49 27.01
CA ASP A 43 31.84 12.81 27.04
C ASP A 43 31.59 14.30 26.89
N TYR A 44 32.42 15.14 27.55
CA TYR A 44 32.38 16.59 27.39
C TYR A 44 32.85 17.03 26.00
N LEU A 45 33.87 16.39 25.43
CA LEU A 45 34.30 16.65 24.05
C LEU A 45 33.19 16.28 23.05
N ARG A 46 32.53 15.12 23.22
CA ARG A 46 31.40 14.76 22.41
C ARG A 46 30.22 15.73 22.55
N GLU A 47 29.97 16.25 23.74
CA GLU A 47 28.91 17.24 23.98
C GLU A 47 29.27 18.61 23.37
N VAL A 48 30.53 19.00 23.41
CA VAL A 48 31.05 20.23 22.73
C VAL A 48 30.98 20.03 21.23
N ASP A 49 31.50 18.92 20.68
CA ASP A 49 31.41 18.59 19.27
C ASP A 49 29.96 18.57 18.78
N ARG A 50 29.04 18.00 19.58
CA ARG A 50 27.61 17.96 19.28
C ARG A 50 26.93 19.34 19.33
N THR A 51 27.44 20.27 20.09
CA THR A 51 26.92 21.65 20.17
C THR A 51 27.61 22.61 19.22
N GLU A 52 28.80 22.29 18.72
CA GLU A 52 29.55 23.08 17.74
C GLU A 52 29.38 22.58 16.30
N ASN A 53 29.10 21.29 16.12
CA ASN A 53 28.88 20.67 14.80
C ASN A 53 27.48 20.06 14.75
N ASP A 54 26.61 20.62 13.92
CA ASP A 54 25.27 20.10 13.67
C ASP A 54 25.19 19.44 12.29
N VAL A 55 24.73 18.19 12.27
CA VAL A 55 24.51 17.48 11.01
C VAL A 55 23.05 17.62 10.59
N ALA A 56 22.81 18.45 9.60
CA ALA A 56 21.51 18.59 8.96
C ALA A 56 21.37 17.64 7.76
N ASN A 57 20.17 17.11 7.58
CA ASN A 57 19.85 16.25 6.45
C ASN A 57 18.88 16.97 5.52
N THR A 58 19.29 17.18 4.26
CA THR A 58 18.41 17.74 3.22
C THR A 58 17.70 16.63 2.47
N PRO A 59 16.35 16.65 2.39
CA PRO A 59 15.59 15.64 1.68
C PRO A 59 15.90 15.66 0.18
N VAL A 60 15.84 14.49 -0.45
CA VAL A 60 16.03 14.31 -1.90
C VAL A 60 14.75 13.77 -2.53
N PRO A 61 14.57 13.92 -3.87
CA PRO A 61 13.43 13.36 -4.56
C PRO A 61 13.32 11.85 -4.37
N ARG A 62 12.11 11.37 -4.19
CA ARG A 62 11.78 9.96 -4.13
C ARG A 62 11.86 9.35 -5.53
N GLY A 63 12.25 8.08 -5.68
CA GLY A 63 12.26 7.37 -6.96
C GLY A 63 10.91 7.45 -7.67
N LYS A 64 10.93 7.54 -9.00
CA LYS A 64 9.74 7.61 -9.84
C LYS A 64 9.17 6.23 -10.11
N MET A 65 7.93 6.16 -10.62
CA MET A 65 7.35 4.91 -11.10
C MET A 65 6.93 5.07 -12.57
N TYR A 66 7.28 4.09 -13.38
CA TYR A 66 6.97 4.03 -14.80
C TYR A 66 6.10 2.79 -15.07
N ASP A 67 5.29 2.82 -16.11
CA ASP A 67 4.61 1.64 -16.60
C ASP A 67 5.57 0.73 -17.39
N ARG A 68 5.08 -0.44 -17.86
CA ARG A 68 5.91 -1.38 -18.64
C ARG A 68 6.40 -0.81 -19.97
N ASN A 69 5.78 0.24 -20.47
CA ASN A 69 6.12 0.95 -21.71
C ASN A 69 6.97 2.19 -21.45
N LEU A 70 7.45 2.35 -20.20
CA LEU A 70 8.29 3.45 -19.72
C LEU A 70 7.59 4.83 -19.68
N ASN A 71 6.26 4.85 -19.68
CA ASN A 71 5.51 6.07 -19.42
C ASN A 71 5.52 6.40 -17.92
N PRO A 72 5.72 7.68 -17.51
CA PRO A 72 5.71 8.06 -16.11
C PRO A 72 4.30 7.88 -15.51
N VAL A 73 4.22 7.15 -14.40
CA VAL A 73 2.99 6.89 -13.63
C VAL A 73 2.95 7.73 -12.37
N VAL A 74 4.05 7.72 -11.62
CA VAL A 74 4.23 8.53 -10.42
C VAL A 74 5.53 9.30 -10.53
N ASP A 75 5.45 10.62 -10.38
CA ASP A 75 6.56 11.54 -10.51
C ASP A 75 6.68 12.42 -9.25
N ASN A 76 7.68 13.29 -9.21
CA ASN A 76 7.86 14.31 -8.20
C ASN A 76 7.80 15.67 -8.87
N GLU A 77 6.95 16.55 -8.34
CA GLU A 77 6.90 17.95 -8.75
C GLU A 77 7.70 18.79 -7.77
N PRO A 78 8.67 19.57 -8.25
CA PRO A 78 9.42 20.47 -7.37
C PRO A 78 8.53 21.63 -6.92
N LEU A 79 8.54 21.93 -5.63
CA LEU A 79 7.82 23.02 -5.01
C LEU A 79 8.80 23.95 -4.31
N ASN A 80 8.59 25.25 -4.44
CA ASN A 80 9.25 26.21 -3.58
C ASN A 80 8.80 25.98 -2.13
N ALA A 81 9.75 25.90 -1.21
CA ALA A 81 9.48 25.70 0.20
C ALA A 81 10.26 26.68 1.06
N ILE A 82 9.62 27.07 2.17
CA ILE A 82 10.21 27.87 3.23
C ILE A 82 10.34 26.95 4.44
N THR A 83 11.53 26.87 4.99
CA THR A 83 11.87 26.03 6.14
C THR A 83 12.28 26.85 7.33
N TYR A 84 12.24 26.24 8.51
CA TYR A 84 12.75 26.82 9.74
C TYR A 84 13.55 25.79 10.51
N THR A 85 14.75 26.17 10.95
CA THR A 85 15.61 25.37 11.83
C THR A 85 15.64 25.99 13.21
N LYS A 86 15.15 25.27 14.22
CA LYS A 86 15.17 25.71 15.61
C LYS A 86 16.52 25.36 16.25
N TYR A 87 17.30 26.38 16.62
CA TYR A 87 18.56 26.16 17.35
C TYR A 87 18.35 26.01 18.85
N PRO A 88 19.23 25.28 19.59
CA PRO A 88 19.05 24.97 21.01
C PRO A 88 18.85 26.18 21.92
N ASN A 89 19.45 27.33 21.59
CA ASN A 89 19.40 28.54 22.37
C ASN A 89 18.34 29.56 21.89
N THR A 90 17.50 29.18 20.91
CA THR A 90 16.48 30.07 20.38
C THR A 90 15.39 30.33 21.43
N LYS A 91 15.19 31.58 21.81
CA LYS A 91 14.15 31.99 22.74
C LYS A 91 12.80 32.06 22.04
N THR A 92 11.72 31.71 22.72
CA THR A 92 10.37 31.81 22.19
C THR A 92 10.02 33.23 21.68
N ALA A 93 10.49 34.26 22.38
CA ALA A 93 10.29 35.68 21.97
C ALA A 93 10.96 35.98 20.62
N ASP A 94 12.13 35.42 20.36
CA ASP A 94 12.86 35.63 19.09
C ASP A 94 12.15 34.88 17.96
N MET A 95 11.64 33.68 18.22
CA MET A 95 10.80 32.91 17.27
C MET A 95 9.53 33.71 16.88
N VAL A 96 8.87 34.35 17.84
CA VAL A 96 7.68 35.18 17.55
C VAL A 96 8.05 36.36 16.67
N LYS A 97 9.15 37.05 16.96
CA LYS A 97 9.62 38.17 16.12
C LYS A 97 9.95 37.73 14.70
N THR A 98 10.66 36.59 14.55
CA THR A 98 10.95 36.04 13.23
C THR A 98 9.65 35.67 12.49
N ALA A 99 8.65 35.13 13.21
CA ALA A 99 7.34 34.81 12.63
C ALA A 99 6.57 36.07 12.21
N GLU A 100 6.66 37.15 12.98
CA GLU A 100 6.06 38.44 12.66
C GLU A 100 6.69 39.06 11.39
N ILE A 101 8.01 39.01 11.24
CA ILE A 101 8.69 39.46 10.02
C ILE A 101 8.29 38.58 8.84
N LEU A 102 8.34 37.26 8.98
CA LEU A 102 8.01 36.31 7.91
C LEU A 102 6.55 36.49 7.45
N ALA A 103 5.60 36.77 8.35
CA ALA A 103 4.19 37.02 8.02
C ALA A 103 3.99 38.26 7.12
N THR A 104 4.94 39.20 7.09
CA THR A 104 4.89 40.33 6.16
C THR A 104 5.34 39.95 4.74
N LEU A 105 6.06 38.84 4.59
CA LEU A 105 6.67 38.40 3.34
C LEU A 105 5.87 37.30 2.63
N ILE A 106 5.08 36.53 3.37
CA ILE A 106 4.28 35.38 2.86
C ILE A 106 2.85 35.43 3.38
N GLU A 107 1.92 34.83 2.63
CA GLU A 107 0.56 34.55 3.11
C GLU A 107 0.50 33.15 3.72
N MET A 108 -0.10 32.99 4.91
CA MET A 108 -0.19 31.69 5.59
C MET A 108 -1.64 31.27 5.79
N ASP A 109 -1.95 29.98 5.47
CA ASP A 109 -3.28 29.42 5.74
C ASP A 109 -3.50 29.22 7.25
N THR A 110 -4.55 29.83 7.78
CA THR A 110 -4.91 29.81 9.21
C THR A 110 -5.91 28.72 9.58
N LYS A 111 -6.40 27.92 8.61
CA LYS A 111 -7.44 26.89 8.86
C LYS A 111 -7.02 25.80 9.86
N LYS A 112 -5.72 25.57 10.00
CA LYS A 112 -5.18 24.59 10.92
C LYS A 112 -4.97 25.13 12.35
N VAL A 113 -5.14 26.42 12.57
CA VAL A 113 -5.01 27.06 13.90
C VAL A 113 -6.22 26.69 14.75
N ARG A 114 -5.99 26.00 15.85
CA ARG A 114 -7.02 25.53 16.78
C ARG A 114 -7.09 26.45 18.00
N ASP A 115 -8.19 26.38 18.75
CA ASP A 115 -8.37 27.18 19.95
C ASP A 115 -7.30 26.94 21.02
N PRO A 116 -6.78 25.72 21.28
CA PRO A 116 -5.62 25.56 22.14
C PRO A 116 -4.41 26.38 21.68
N ASP A 117 -4.09 26.38 20.36
CA ASP A 117 -2.96 27.10 19.79
C ASP A 117 -3.13 28.63 20.02
N LYS A 118 -4.36 29.15 19.87
CA LYS A 118 -4.70 30.55 20.16
C LYS A 118 -4.55 30.89 21.64
N LYS A 119 -4.96 30.01 22.56
CA LYS A 119 -4.83 30.21 24.02
C LYS A 119 -3.36 30.29 24.43
N ASP A 120 -2.53 29.35 23.95
CA ASP A 120 -1.08 29.38 24.19
C ASP A 120 -0.44 30.67 23.68
N PHE A 121 -0.80 31.10 22.47
CA PHE A 121 -0.26 32.30 21.86
C PHE A 121 -0.75 33.58 22.56
N TRP A 122 -2.02 33.61 23.02
CA TRP A 122 -2.54 34.72 23.79
C TRP A 122 -1.81 34.90 25.12
N ILE A 123 -1.51 33.81 25.83
CA ILE A 123 -0.70 33.86 27.07
C ILE A 123 0.69 34.40 26.77
N LEU A 124 1.28 33.98 25.68
CA LEU A 124 2.62 34.40 25.25
C LEU A 124 2.67 35.89 24.91
N LYS A 125 1.66 36.43 24.20
CA LYS A 125 1.56 37.84 23.81
C LYS A 125 1.12 38.76 24.95
N ASN A 126 0.41 38.22 25.95
CA ASN A 126 -0.14 39.02 27.05
C ASN A 126 0.32 38.51 28.43
N PRO A 127 1.64 38.50 28.71
CA PRO A 127 2.19 37.90 29.94
C PRO A 127 1.59 38.51 31.22
N GLU A 128 1.41 39.83 31.27
CA GLU A 128 0.84 40.53 32.42
C GLU A 128 -0.64 40.13 32.64
N LYS A 129 -1.44 40.12 31.57
CA LYS A 129 -2.85 39.67 31.65
C LYS A 129 -2.95 38.20 32.05
N ALA A 130 -2.07 37.36 31.47
CA ALA A 130 -2.00 35.92 31.78
C ALA A 130 -1.60 35.66 33.25
N GLU A 131 -0.66 36.47 33.78
CA GLU A 131 -0.30 36.42 35.19
C GLU A 131 -1.46 36.85 36.10
N ALA A 132 -2.27 37.82 35.68
CA ALA A 132 -3.44 38.25 36.45
C ALA A 132 -4.53 37.20 36.57
N LEU A 133 -4.54 36.19 35.66
CA LEU A 133 -5.46 35.04 35.73
C LEU A 133 -5.15 34.10 36.91
N ILE A 134 -3.96 34.19 37.52
CA ILE A 134 -3.54 33.34 38.63
C ILE A 134 -3.61 34.12 39.96
N THR A 135 -4.32 33.56 40.93
CA THR A 135 -4.49 34.16 42.25
C THR A 135 -3.20 34.07 43.08
N LYS A 136 -3.02 34.99 44.04
CA LYS A 136 -1.91 34.98 44.99
C LYS A 136 -1.84 33.64 45.77
N ALA A 137 -2.97 33.08 46.12
CA ALA A 137 -3.06 31.81 46.86
C ALA A 137 -2.54 30.63 46.03
N GLU A 138 -2.76 30.60 44.72
CA GLU A 138 -2.26 29.56 43.82
C GLU A 138 -0.76 29.67 43.61
N ARG A 139 -0.22 30.87 43.48
CA ARG A 139 1.23 31.11 43.44
C ARG A 139 1.90 30.66 44.74
N GLN A 140 1.27 30.90 45.88
CA GLN A 140 1.77 30.47 47.17
C GLN A 140 1.86 28.92 47.28
N LYS A 141 0.91 28.20 46.68
CA LYS A 141 0.94 26.72 46.62
C LYS A 141 2.14 26.17 45.86
N VAL A 142 2.65 26.90 44.85
CA VAL A 142 3.87 26.51 44.12
C VAL A 142 5.10 26.67 45.03
N VAL A 143 5.16 27.77 45.77
CA VAL A 143 6.24 27.98 46.76
C VAL A 143 6.23 26.88 47.81
N GLU A 144 5.05 26.45 48.25
CA GLU A 144 4.82 25.33 49.17
C GLU A 144 5.01 23.94 48.55
N LYS A 145 5.41 23.83 47.28
CA LYS A 145 5.54 22.58 46.50
C LYS A 145 4.25 21.71 46.44
N LYS A 146 3.10 22.33 46.60
CA LYS A 146 1.77 21.67 46.47
C LYS A 146 1.22 21.71 45.03
N LEU A 147 1.76 22.60 44.19
CA LEU A 147 1.54 22.72 42.76
C LEU A 147 2.89 22.88 42.06
N GLU A 148 2.93 22.52 40.79
CA GLU A 148 4.09 22.78 39.92
C GLU A 148 3.80 23.97 38.98
N GLN A 149 4.84 24.55 38.39
CA GLN A 149 4.68 25.64 37.41
C GLN A 149 3.79 25.24 36.22
N LYS A 150 3.88 23.97 35.79
CA LYS A 150 2.99 23.45 34.74
C LYS A 150 1.51 23.46 35.10
N ASP A 151 1.18 23.39 36.39
CA ASP A 151 -0.22 23.43 36.84
C ASP A 151 -0.77 24.87 36.81
N LEU A 152 0.07 25.85 37.11
CA LEU A 152 -0.31 27.27 36.92
C LEU A 152 -0.57 27.58 35.44
N TYR A 153 0.28 27.07 34.54
CA TYR A 153 0.07 27.24 33.11
C TYR A 153 -1.23 26.60 32.62
N LYS A 154 -1.57 25.42 33.10
CA LYS A 154 -2.86 24.79 32.81
C LYS A 154 -4.05 25.64 33.27
N LEU A 155 -3.95 26.20 34.48
CA LEU A 155 -4.98 27.11 35.01
C LEU A 155 -5.12 28.37 34.16
N GLN A 156 -4.00 28.90 33.62
CA GLN A 156 -4.05 30.03 32.67
C GLN A 156 -4.82 29.64 31.41
N LEU A 157 -4.46 28.48 30.78
CA LEU A 157 -5.14 27.98 29.58
C LEU A 157 -6.65 27.77 29.81
N GLU A 158 -7.05 27.24 30.96
CA GLU A 158 -8.47 27.04 31.30
C GLU A 158 -9.23 28.36 31.47
N ARG A 159 -8.55 29.42 31.92
CA ARG A 159 -9.13 30.72 32.22
C ARG A 159 -9.12 31.73 31.08
N VAL A 160 -8.37 31.43 30.00
CA VAL A 160 -8.48 32.20 28.75
C VAL A 160 -9.85 31.95 28.14
N THR A 161 -10.65 33.03 28.00
CA THR A 161 -12.04 32.98 27.52
C THR A 161 -12.13 33.05 26.00
N GLU A 162 -13.27 32.71 25.44
CA GLU A 162 -13.56 32.87 24.01
C GLU A 162 -13.45 34.35 23.55
N ASP A 163 -13.79 35.31 24.43
CA ASP A 163 -13.67 36.73 24.08
C ASP A 163 -12.21 37.15 23.90
N ASN A 164 -11.28 36.60 24.69
CA ASN A 164 -9.84 36.80 24.47
C ASN A 164 -9.38 36.25 23.12
N LEU A 165 -9.98 35.16 22.63
CA LEU A 165 -9.63 34.55 21.34
C LEU A 165 -10.20 35.32 20.14
N LYS A 166 -11.28 36.08 20.33
CA LYS A 166 -11.86 36.96 19.29
C LYS A 166 -11.06 38.23 19.05
N GLU A 167 -10.13 38.58 19.96
CA GLU A 167 -9.26 39.75 19.81
C GLU A 167 -8.23 39.58 18.68
N PHE A 168 -7.94 38.35 18.21
CA PHE A 168 -6.94 38.12 17.17
C PHE A 168 -7.38 38.65 15.81
N THR A 169 -6.53 39.51 15.23
CA THR A 169 -6.65 39.97 13.83
C THR A 169 -6.26 38.83 12.87
N LYS A 170 -6.59 39.01 11.57
CA LYS A 170 -6.17 38.05 10.53
C LYS A 170 -4.64 37.92 10.50
N ASP A 171 -3.93 39.03 10.56
CA ASP A 171 -2.46 39.08 10.51
C ASP A 171 -1.84 38.32 11.72
N GLU A 172 -2.40 38.53 12.93
CA GLU A 172 -1.96 37.80 14.11
C GLU A 172 -2.21 36.30 14.04
N LEU A 173 -3.28 35.89 13.36
CA LEU A 173 -3.56 34.48 13.12
C LEU A 173 -2.55 33.88 12.11
N GLU A 174 -2.09 34.66 11.12
CA GLU A 174 -1.01 34.22 10.21
C GLU A 174 0.32 34.09 10.95
N VAL A 175 0.67 35.05 11.81
CA VAL A 175 1.84 34.96 12.71
C VAL A 175 1.76 33.70 13.59
N LEU A 176 0.59 33.44 14.17
CA LEU A 176 0.38 32.24 14.98
C LEU A 176 0.53 30.95 14.17
N ALA A 177 0.01 30.94 12.93
CA ALA A 177 0.16 29.78 12.05
C ALA A 177 1.65 29.51 11.75
N ILE A 178 2.44 30.52 11.44
CA ILE A 178 3.89 30.43 11.23
C ILE A 178 4.61 29.96 12.50
N PHE A 179 4.32 30.60 13.64
CA PHE A 179 4.93 30.26 14.92
C PHE A 179 4.64 28.82 15.34
N ARG A 180 3.44 28.32 15.04
CA ARG A 180 3.07 26.92 15.26
C ARG A 180 3.97 25.97 14.46
N GLU A 181 4.21 26.25 13.17
CA GLU A 181 5.11 25.45 12.34
C GLU A 181 6.57 25.52 12.85
N PHE A 182 7.04 26.66 13.33
CA PHE A 182 8.36 26.79 13.99
C PHE A 182 8.50 25.88 15.22
N ASN A 183 7.43 25.71 15.98
CA ASN A 183 7.43 24.85 17.16
C ASN A 183 7.19 23.38 16.86
N SER A 184 6.68 23.01 15.68
CA SER A 184 6.43 21.64 15.27
C SER A 184 7.71 20.87 14.97
N GLY A 185 8.79 21.57 14.60
CA GLY A 185 10.09 21.02 14.24
C GLY A 185 10.92 20.58 15.45
N TYR A 186 11.79 19.61 15.23
CA TYR A 186 12.81 19.20 16.20
C TYR A 186 14.01 20.17 16.12
N ALA A 187 14.67 20.38 17.26
CA ALA A 187 15.87 21.21 17.30
C ALA A 187 16.92 20.67 16.31
N LEU A 188 17.60 21.60 15.64
CA LEU A 188 18.68 21.33 14.68
C LEU A 188 18.23 20.58 13.41
N THR A 189 16.93 20.46 13.17
CA THR A 189 16.38 19.82 11.96
C THR A 189 15.51 20.81 11.21
N PRO A 190 15.78 21.11 9.92
CA PRO A 190 14.91 21.96 9.12
C PRO A 190 13.49 21.37 9.07
N SER A 191 12.50 22.17 9.42
CA SER A 191 11.07 21.83 9.30
C SER A 191 10.41 22.71 8.24
N ILE A 192 9.47 22.15 7.49
CA ILE A 192 8.74 22.90 6.47
C ILE A 192 7.74 23.82 7.16
N VAL A 193 7.86 25.12 6.89
CA VAL A 193 6.90 26.15 7.32
C VAL A 193 5.78 26.27 6.29
N LYS A 194 6.16 26.42 5.00
CA LYS A 194 5.22 26.49 3.88
C LYS A 194 5.86 25.86 2.64
N ASN A 195 5.14 24.94 1.98
CA ASN A 195 5.54 24.34 0.71
C ASN A 195 4.40 24.33 -0.33
N LYS A 196 3.16 24.60 0.08
CA LYS A 196 2.00 24.67 -0.82
C LYS A 196 1.66 26.10 -1.13
N GLY A 197 1.58 26.42 -2.43
CA GLY A 197 1.24 27.74 -2.89
C GLY A 197 2.29 28.81 -2.57
N VAL A 198 3.56 28.44 -2.43
CA VAL A 198 4.66 29.41 -2.34
C VAL A 198 4.91 29.97 -3.74
N SER A 199 4.48 31.21 -3.97
CA SER A 199 4.72 31.89 -5.22
C SER A 199 6.20 32.22 -5.43
N THR A 200 6.63 32.37 -6.67
CA THR A 200 8.01 32.81 -6.99
C THR A 200 8.33 34.15 -6.34
N ASN A 201 7.33 35.02 -6.18
CA ASN A 201 7.51 36.31 -5.51
C ASN A 201 7.73 36.15 -4.00
N GLU A 202 6.94 35.33 -3.32
CA GLU A 202 7.17 35.04 -1.89
C GLU A 202 8.56 34.41 -1.67
N PHE A 203 8.92 33.43 -2.51
CA PHE A 203 10.22 32.77 -2.44
C PHE A 203 11.38 33.80 -2.59
N ALA A 204 11.29 34.68 -3.58
CA ALA A 204 12.30 35.73 -3.80
C ALA A 204 12.37 36.70 -2.62
N ARG A 205 11.22 37.22 -2.12
CA ARG A 205 11.16 38.13 -0.98
C ARG A 205 11.77 37.51 0.28
N VAL A 206 11.46 36.27 0.59
CA VAL A 206 12.07 35.59 1.76
C VAL A 206 13.57 35.42 1.54
N SER A 207 14.00 35.00 0.34
CA SER A 207 15.41 34.82 0.00
C SER A 207 16.24 36.11 0.16
N GLU A 208 15.64 37.27 -0.16
CA GLU A 208 16.29 38.59 -0.03
C GLU A 208 16.39 39.07 1.43
N HIS A 209 15.58 38.51 2.36
CA HIS A 209 15.51 38.95 3.77
C HIS A 209 16.00 37.86 4.76
N LEU A 210 16.76 36.86 4.30
CA LEU A 210 17.25 35.78 5.19
C LEU A 210 18.09 36.30 6.35
N ASP A 211 18.81 37.39 6.17
CA ASP A 211 19.62 38.04 7.21
C ASP A 211 18.77 38.57 8.39
N GLU A 212 17.49 38.90 8.13
CA GLU A 212 16.53 39.38 9.13
C GLU A 212 15.68 38.22 9.72
N LEU A 213 15.82 37.00 9.21
CA LEU A 213 15.01 35.85 9.52
C LEU A 213 15.84 34.70 10.13
N PRO A 214 16.37 34.80 11.34
CA PRO A 214 17.21 33.78 11.95
C PRO A 214 16.53 32.39 11.96
N GLY A 215 17.20 31.39 11.37
CA GLY A 215 16.73 30.04 11.28
C GLY A 215 15.76 29.75 10.11
N VAL A 216 15.27 30.75 9.42
CA VAL A 216 14.48 30.57 8.18
C VAL A 216 15.42 30.37 7.01
N ASP A 217 15.03 29.47 6.09
CA ASP A 217 15.73 29.23 4.84
C ASP A 217 14.72 28.91 3.72
N VAL A 218 15.15 29.03 2.48
CA VAL A 218 14.39 28.69 1.30
C VAL A 218 15.00 27.46 0.61
N THR A 219 14.15 26.53 0.19
CA THR A 219 14.60 25.27 -0.43
C THR A 219 13.60 24.79 -1.46
N THR A 220 13.96 23.71 -2.18
CA THR A 220 13.04 22.98 -3.02
C THR A 220 12.54 21.76 -2.27
N ASP A 221 11.23 21.63 -2.13
CA ASP A 221 10.55 20.42 -1.67
C ASP A 221 9.95 19.67 -2.87
N TRP A 222 9.48 18.46 -2.65
CA TRP A 222 8.97 17.58 -3.70
C TRP A 222 7.58 17.06 -3.33
N GLU A 223 6.59 17.30 -4.20
CA GLU A 223 5.27 16.70 -4.07
C GLU A 223 5.13 15.50 -4.98
N ARG A 224 4.49 14.44 -4.48
CA ARG A 224 4.24 13.22 -5.23
C ARG A 224 3.05 13.43 -6.16
N THR A 225 3.26 13.31 -7.47
CA THR A 225 2.22 13.49 -8.49
C THR A 225 1.90 12.18 -9.18
N TYR A 226 0.62 11.98 -9.47
CA TYR A 226 0.07 10.77 -10.09
C TYR A 226 -0.51 11.16 -11.44
N LYS A 227 0.13 10.71 -12.53
CA LYS A 227 -0.18 11.17 -13.89
C LYS A 227 -1.50 10.62 -14.45
N TYR A 228 -2.07 9.62 -13.80
CA TYR A 228 -3.32 8.96 -14.24
C TYR A 228 -4.45 9.11 -13.20
N ASP A 229 -4.42 10.19 -12.42
CA ASP A 229 -5.44 10.54 -11.42
C ASP A 229 -5.81 9.36 -10.51
N GLU A 230 -7.06 8.90 -10.58
CA GLU A 230 -7.59 7.83 -9.73
C GLU A 230 -7.34 6.41 -10.30
N THR A 231 -6.76 6.29 -11.51
CA THR A 231 -6.47 4.98 -12.10
C THR A 231 -5.42 4.23 -11.29
N LEU A 232 -5.74 3.03 -10.83
CA LEU A 232 -4.86 2.16 -10.02
C LEU A 232 -4.35 2.83 -8.73
N ARG A 233 -4.95 3.92 -8.32
CA ARG A 233 -4.48 4.80 -7.24
C ARG A 233 -4.32 4.07 -5.91
N SER A 234 -5.24 3.17 -5.60
CA SER A 234 -5.22 2.37 -4.37
C SER A 234 -3.99 1.45 -4.29
N VAL A 235 -3.55 0.91 -5.42
CA VAL A 235 -2.41 -0.04 -5.52
C VAL A 235 -1.07 0.69 -5.51
N LEU A 236 -0.97 1.83 -6.21
CA LEU A 236 0.24 2.66 -6.17
C LEU A 236 0.56 3.09 -4.73
N GLY A 237 -0.46 3.38 -3.95
CA GLY A 237 -0.31 3.70 -2.54
C GLY A 237 -0.15 5.20 -2.27
N LYS A 238 0.13 5.52 -1.02
CA LYS A 238 0.27 6.91 -0.52
C LYS A 238 1.56 7.06 0.27
N VAL A 239 2.10 8.28 0.25
CA VAL A 239 3.22 8.72 1.07
C VAL A 239 2.68 9.58 2.21
N SER A 240 3.29 9.54 3.40
CA SER A 240 2.93 10.44 4.50
C SER A 240 3.29 11.89 4.16
N SER A 241 2.56 12.85 4.72
CA SER A 241 2.99 14.24 4.69
C SER A 241 4.12 14.47 5.71
N SER A 242 4.83 15.58 5.60
CA SER A 242 5.85 16.00 6.60
C SER A 242 5.25 16.23 7.99
N GLU A 243 3.98 16.64 8.05
CA GLU A 243 3.24 16.80 9.30
C GLU A 243 2.87 15.46 9.95
N GLU A 244 2.48 14.47 9.14
CA GLU A 244 2.20 13.10 9.61
C GLU A 244 3.49 12.39 10.04
N GLY A 245 4.59 12.61 9.32
CA GLY A 245 5.88 12.00 9.56
C GLY A 245 5.86 10.47 9.53
N LEU A 246 6.67 9.87 10.40
CA LEU A 246 6.79 8.41 10.52
C LEU A 246 5.56 7.81 11.20
N PRO A 247 5.06 6.65 10.73
CA PRO A 247 4.02 5.90 11.41
C PRO A 247 4.44 5.48 12.83
N SER A 248 3.63 5.82 13.84
CA SER A 248 3.93 5.53 15.24
C SER A 248 4.17 4.04 15.53
N GLU A 249 3.51 3.15 14.79
CA GLU A 249 3.59 1.69 14.95
C GLU A 249 4.98 1.13 14.63
N ASN A 250 5.76 1.80 13.76
CA ASN A 250 7.06 1.33 13.28
C ASN A 250 8.17 2.38 13.46
N ILE A 251 8.01 3.32 14.40
CA ILE A 251 8.92 4.46 14.55
C ILE A 251 10.36 4.02 14.79
N ASP A 252 10.59 3.02 15.66
CA ASP A 252 11.92 2.52 15.99
C ASP A 252 12.60 1.85 14.79
N TYR A 253 11.81 1.18 13.92
CA TYR A 253 12.31 0.59 12.67
C TYR A 253 12.88 1.66 11.75
N TYR A 254 12.20 2.78 11.61
CA TYR A 254 12.62 3.87 10.74
C TYR A 254 13.79 4.65 11.35
N LEU A 255 13.74 5.01 12.65
CA LEU A 255 14.81 5.73 13.34
C LEU A 255 16.14 4.94 13.29
N ALA A 256 16.09 3.61 13.40
CA ALA A 256 17.28 2.76 13.27
C ALA A 256 17.87 2.73 11.84
N ARG A 257 17.21 3.36 10.85
CA ARG A 257 17.58 3.42 9.43
C ARG A 257 17.81 4.85 8.93
N ASP A 258 18.25 5.75 9.80
CA ASP A 258 18.55 7.15 9.50
C ASP A 258 17.34 7.98 9.01
N TYR A 259 16.10 7.58 9.38
CA TYR A 259 14.95 8.44 9.19
C TYR A 259 14.82 9.42 10.36
N THR A 260 14.35 10.61 10.05
CA THR A 260 13.90 11.59 11.05
C THR A 260 12.38 11.49 11.23
N ARG A 261 11.86 11.93 12.37
CA ARG A 261 10.43 11.78 12.70
C ARG A 261 9.50 12.45 11.69
N ASN A 262 9.96 13.52 11.01
CA ASN A 262 9.18 14.26 10.01
C ASN A 262 9.39 13.74 8.59
N ASP A 263 10.14 12.65 8.40
CA ASP A 263 10.35 12.08 7.07
C ASP A 263 9.06 11.51 6.50
N ARG A 264 8.91 11.71 5.22
CA ARG A 264 7.82 11.15 4.43
C ARG A 264 8.16 9.75 3.99
N VAL A 265 7.29 8.80 4.31
CA VAL A 265 7.46 7.37 3.99
C VAL A 265 6.24 6.80 3.30
N GLY A 266 6.42 5.74 2.55
CA GLY A 266 5.32 5.01 1.94
C GLY A 266 4.40 4.40 3.01
N LYS A 267 3.12 4.80 3.02
CA LYS A 267 2.11 4.35 4.00
C LYS A 267 1.42 3.08 3.57
N SER A 268 1.29 2.85 2.26
CA SER A 268 0.49 1.74 1.74
C SER A 268 1.04 1.17 0.42
N TYR A 269 0.77 -0.08 0.19
CA TYR A 269 0.97 -0.88 -1.03
C TYR A 269 2.33 -0.69 -1.73
N ILE A 270 2.43 -0.29 -3.00
CA ILE A 270 3.72 -0.18 -3.72
C ILE A 270 4.64 0.82 -3.03
N GLU A 271 4.13 2.00 -2.66
CA GLU A 271 4.93 3.01 -1.94
C GLU A 271 5.53 2.47 -0.65
N LYS A 272 4.77 1.66 0.11
CA LYS A 272 5.24 1.03 1.35
C LYS A 272 6.13 -0.18 1.10
N GLN A 273 5.75 -1.03 0.15
CA GLN A 273 6.45 -2.29 -0.14
C GLN A 273 7.87 -2.04 -0.66
N TYR A 274 8.02 -0.98 -1.45
CA TYR A 274 9.29 -0.59 -2.05
C TYR A 274 9.93 0.64 -1.40
N GLU A 275 9.58 0.94 -0.13
CA GLU A 275 10.11 2.08 0.62
C GLU A 275 11.64 2.16 0.57
N ASP A 276 12.34 1.06 0.86
CA ASP A 276 13.81 1.01 0.89
C ASP A 276 14.46 1.26 -0.50
N VAL A 277 13.69 1.09 -1.58
CA VAL A 277 14.13 1.34 -2.96
C VAL A 277 13.83 2.77 -3.37
N LEU A 278 12.59 3.21 -3.07
CA LEU A 278 12.06 4.51 -3.50
C LEU A 278 12.63 5.68 -2.69
N ARG A 279 13.04 5.47 -1.43
CA ARG A 279 13.71 6.50 -0.66
C ARG A 279 15.06 6.83 -1.26
N GLY A 280 15.44 8.09 -1.33
CA GLY A 280 16.79 8.50 -1.69
C GLY A 280 17.74 8.45 -0.49
N GLN A 281 19.00 8.68 -0.76
CA GLN A 281 20.00 9.01 0.24
C GLN A 281 20.02 10.51 0.43
N LYS A 282 19.72 11.00 1.65
CA LYS A 282 19.73 12.42 1.97
C LYS A 282 21.12 13.03 1.80
N THR A 283 21.18 14.29 1.38
CA THR A 283 22.40 15.10 1.51
C THR A 283 22.65 15.31 3.00
N ARG A 284 23.85 15.01 3.46
CA ARG A 284 24.29 15.29 4.84
C ARG A 284 25.24 16.48 4.81
N VAL A 285 24.85 17.52 5.51
CA VAL A 285 25.68 18.73 5.68
C VAL A 285 26.03 18.89 7.15
N GLU A 286 27.25 19.26 7.42
CA GLU A 286 27.72 19.63 8.77
C GLU A 286 27.76 21.14 8.89
N ASN A 287 26.94 21.67 9.78
CA ASN A 287 26.94 23.08 10.13
C ASN A 287 27.88 23.29 11.32
N VAL A 288 28.96 24.02 11.11
CA VAL A 288 29.85 24.41 12.20
C VAL A 288 29.27 25.67 12.87
N LEU A 289 28.93 25.55 14.13
CA LEU A 289 28.31 26.62 14.93
C LEU A 289 29.38 27.32 15.79
N SER A 290 29.31 28.64 15.87
CA SER A 290 30.03 29.42 16.87
C SER A 290 29.06 30.32 17.59
N LYS A 291 28.96 30.18 18.90
CA LYS A 291 28.03 30.93 19.77
C LYS A 291 26.55 30.80 19.35
N GLY A 292 26.20 29.71 18.65
CA GLY A 292 24.85 29.45 18.19
C GLY A 292 24.53 29.97 16.78
N GLU A 293 25.51 30.55 16.07
CA GLU A 293 25.39 30.94 14.66
C GLU A 293 26.18 29.99 13.76
N VAL A 294 25.63 29.65 12.59
CA VAL A 294 26.32 28.84 11.60
C VAL A 294 27.40 29.69 10.92
N ILE A 295 28.67 29.33 11.11
CA ILE A 295 29.80 30.00 10.50
C ILE A 295 30.31 29.29 9.24
N LYS A 296 30.02 28.01 9.08
CA LYS A 296 30.44 27.19 7.94
C LYS A 296 29.49 26.05 7.76
N THR A 297 29.21 25.66 6.51
CA THR A 297 28.50 24.45 6.15
C THR A 297 29.36 23.62 5.22
N ASP A 298 29.64 22.37 5.61
CA ASP A 298 30.40 21.42 4.81
C ASP A 298 29.50 20.25 4.39
N THR A 299 29.51 19.89 3.11
CA THR A 299 28.78 18.71 2.62
C THR A 299 29.56 17.44 2.95
N LEU A 300 29.04 16.62 3.87
CA LEU A 300 29.62 15.34 4.26
C LEU A 300 29.33 14.24 3.25
N THR A 301 28.11 14.24 2.69
CA THR A 301 27.66 13.24 1.73
C THR A 301 26.69 13.88 0.75
N GLU A 302 26.95 13.71 -0.54
CA GLU A 302 26.03 14.13 -1.59
C GLU A 302 24.76 13.28 -1.55
N GLY A 303 23.61 13.95 -1.70
CA GLY A 303 22.31 13.31 -1.78
C GLY A 303 22.12 12.57 -3.09
N GLN A 304 21.41 11.47 -3.05
CA GLN A 304 21.04 10.70 -4.23
C GLN A 304 19.53 10.42 -4.21
N SER A 305 18.84 10.75 -5.31
CA SER A 305 17.42 10.41 -5.48
C SER A 305 17.18 8.91 -5.32
N GLY A 306 15.96 8.53 -4.92
CA GLY A 306 15.55 7.14 -4.85
C GLY A 306 15.64 6.45 -6.20
N LYS A 307 15.73 5.11 -6.19
CA LYS A 307 15.72 4.31 -7.41
C LYS A 307 14.31 4.27 -7.99
N ASP A 308 14.23 4.26 -9.30
CA ASP A 308 12.98 4.22 -10.05
C ASP A 308 12.44 2.80 -10.16
N LEU A 309 11.11 2.67 -10.17
CA LEU A 309 10.42 1.41 -10.43
C LEU A 309 9.84 1.41 -11.84
N VAL A 310 10.05 0.32 -12.58
CA VAL A 310 9.29 0.01 -13.79
C VAL A 310 8.28 -1.05 -13.41
N LEU A 311 7.00 -0.71 -13.49
CA LEU A 311 5.90 -1.60 -13.19
C LEU A 311 5.68 -2.58 -14.35
N SER A 312 5.10 -3.73 -14.06
CA SER A 312 4.63 -4.69 -15.08
C SER A 312 3.30 -4.25 -15.73
N ILE A 313 2.59 -3.32 -15.10
CA ILE A 313 1.31 -2.76 -15.54
C ILE A 313 1.48 -1.96 -16.82
N ASP A 314 0.52 -2.14 -17.74
CA ASP A 314 0.31 -1.32 -18.92
C ASP A 314 -0.78 -0.29 -18.63
N MET A 315 -0.43 0.99 -18.47
CA MET A 315 -1.40 2.01 -18.03
C MET A 315 -2.46 2.33 -19.06
N GLU A 316 -2.17 2.26 -20.39
CA GLU A 316 -3.17 2.44 -21.44
C GLU A 316 -4.20 1.29 -21.42
N LEU A 317 -3.72 0.06 -21.21
CA LEU A 317 -4.57 -1.11 -21.03
C LEU A 317 -5.37 -1.04 -19.73
N GLN A 318 -4.74 -0.61 -18.62
CA GLN A 318 -5.39 -0.46 -17.31
C GLN A 318 -6.59 0.49 -17.39
N GLN A 319 -6.41 1.68 -17.94
CA GLN A 319 -7.51 2.65 -18.15
C GLN A 319 -8.61 2.07 -19.03
N THR A 320 -8.24 1.45 -20.16
CA THR A 320 -9.20 0.82 -21.06
C THR A 320 -10.02 -0.27 -20.36
N VAL A 321 -9.40 -1.08 -19.51
CA VAL A 321 -10.08 -2.13 -18.75
C VAL A 321 -11.00 -1.53 -17.68
N GLU A 322 -10.58 -0.48 -17.00
CA GLU A 322 -11.41 0.24 -16.03
C GLU A 322 -12.66 0.82 -16.69
N ASP A 323 -12.52 1.45 -17.88
CA ASP A 323 -13.65 1.96 -18.67
C ASP A 323 -14.63 0.85 -19.11
N ILE A 324 -14.08 -0.32 -19.49
CA ILE A 324 -14.90 -1.49 -19.84
C ILE A 324 -15.70 -1.95 -18.61
N ILE A 325 -15.07 -2.05 -17.45
CA ILE A 325 -15.74 -2.45 -16.19
C ILE A 325 -16.85 -1.44 -15.87
N GLU A 326 -16.54 -0.14 -15.88
CA GLU A 326 -17.51 0.90 -15.57
C GLU A 326 -18.71 0.86 -16.50
N ARG A 327 -18.47 0.82 -17.80
CA ARG A 327 -19.53 0.74 -18.82
C ARG A 327 -20.44 -0.47 -18.59
N GLU A 328 -19.88 -1.66 -18.36
CA GLU A 328 -20.65 -2.88 -18.17
C GLU A 328 -21.36 -2.94 -16.81
N LEU A 329 -20.78 -2.36 -15.76
CA LEU A 329 -21.46 -2.20 -14.47
C LEU A 329 -22.68 -1.29 -14.60
N ARG A 330 -22.53 -0.09 -15.21
CA ARG A 330 -23.64 0.84 -15.44
C ARG A 330 -24.75 0.20 -16.29
N ARG A 331 -24.36 -0.49 -17.36
CA ARG A 331 -25.29 -1.20 -18.25
C ARG A 331 -26.08 -2.28 -17.53
N THR A 332 -25.41 -3.07 -16.71
CA THR A 332 -26.04 -4.18 -15.99
C THR A 332 -26.87 -3.68 -14.83
N LYS A 333 -26.39 -2.65 -14.11
CA LYS A 333 -27.07 -2.01 -13.00
C LYS A 333 -28.42 -1.38 -13.40
N ALA A 334 -28.60 -0.99 -14.64
CA ALA A 334 -29.87 -0.48 -15.14
C ALA A 334 -30.99 -1.54 -15.19
N ARG A 335 -30.70 -2.81 -14.91
CA ARG A 335 -31.70 -3.88 -14.86
C ARG A 335 -32.33 -4.00 -13.46
N GLY A 336 -33.62 -4.31 -13.39
CA GLY A 336 -34.38 -4.27 -12.14
C GLY A 336 -33.97 -5.31 -11.07
N ASN A 337 -33.33 -6.41 -11.46
CA ASN A 337 -32.94 -7.51 -10.54
C ASN A 337 -31.45 -7.50 -10.13
N THR A 338 -30.76 -6.35 -10.30
CA THR A 338 -29.31 -6.21 -10.07
C THR A 338 -28.98 -5.22 -8.95
N TYR A 339 -29.89 -5.01 -8.03
CA TYR A 339 -29.76 -3.95 -7.02
C TYR A 339 -28.60 -4.15 -6.04
N LEU A 340 -28.12 -5.39 -5.87
CA LEU A 340 -26.96 -5.71 -5.01
C LEU A 340 -25.63 -5.62 -5.77
N LEU A 341 -25.63 -5.65 -7.11
CA LEU A 341 -24.41 -5.48 -7.91
C LEU A 341 -23.78 -4.13 -7.61
N ASP A 342 -22.52 -4.13 -7.21
CA ASP A 342 -21.79 -2.89 -6.91
C ASP A 342 -20.33 -2.88 -7.36
N ARG A 343 -19.79 -4.01 -7.85
CA ARG A 343 -18.37 -4.12 -8.22
C ARG A 343 -18.09 -5.15 -9.29
N ALA A 344 -16.94 -4.99 -9.93
CA ALA A 344 -16.36 -6.01 -10.80
C ALA A 344 -14.84 -5.90 -10.82
N PHE A 345 -14.18 -7.02 -11.10
CA PHE A 345 -12.74 -7.19 -11.06
C PHE A 345 -12.22 -7.85 -12.34
N VAL A 346 -11.05 -7.39 -12.78
CA VAL A 346 -10.31 -7.98 -13.90
C VAL A 346 -8.83 -8.02 -13.55
N VAL A 347 -8.19 -9.17 -13.76
CA VAL A 347 -6.74 -9.30 -13.71
C VAL A 347 -6.26 -9.90 -15.03
N LEU A 348 -5.24 -9.31 -15.63
CA LEU A 348 -4.48 -9.89 -16.73
C LEU A 348 -3.04 -10.11 -16.28
N MET A 349 -2.47 -11.24 -16.63
CA MET A 349 -1.07 -11.53 -16.36
C MET A 349 -0.42 -12.31 -17.52
N ASP A 350 0.87 -12.12 -17.68
CA ASP A 350 1.67 -12.92 -18.61
C ASP A 350 1.93 -14.30 -17.97
N PRO A 351 1.46 -15.38 -18.58
CA PRO A 351 1.64 -16.74 -18.04
C PRO A 351 3.08 -17.24 -18.11
N ASN A 352 3.97 -16.57 -18.82
CA ASN A 352 5.36 -16.99 -19.01
C ASN A 352 6.33 -16.28 -18.06
N THR A 353 5.97 -15.07 -17.60
CA THR A 353 6.82 -14.25 -16.73
C THR A 353 6.26 -14.06 -15.32
N GLY A 354 4.94 -14.06 -15.16
CA GLY A 354 4.26 -13.67 -13.92
C GLY A 354 3.97 -12.16 -13.84
N ASP A 355 4.33 -11.37 -14.87
CA ASP A 355 3.99 -9.95 -14.96
C ASP A 355 2.48 -9.74 -14.84
N VAL A 356 2.05 -8.90 -13.90
CA VAL A 356 0.66 -8.43 -13.85
C VAL A 356 0.50 -7.26 -14.83
N LEU A 357 -0.21 -7.50 -15.93
CA LEU A 357 -0.38 -6.52 -17.01
C LEU A 357 -1.46 -5.50 -16.71
N THR A 358 -2.48 -5.92 -15.95
CA THR A 358 -3.60 -5.11 -15.50
C THR A 358 -4.18 -5.74 -14.23
N MET A 359 -4.50 -4.90 -13.26
CA MET A 359 -5.22 -5.26 -12.04
C MET A 359 -6.30 -4.21 -11.78
N ALA A 360 -7.46 -4.37 -12.42
CA ALA A 360 -8.55 -3.40 -12.38
C ALA A 360 -9.70 -3.88 -11.48
N GLY A 361 -10.28 -2.95 -10.77
CA GLY A 361 -11.49 -3.14 -9.99
C GLY A 361 -12.21 -1.82 -9.84
N LYS A 362 -13.53 -1.83 -10.05
CA LYS A 362 -14.38 -0.65 -9.86
C LYS A 362 -15.51 -0.96 -8.89
N GLN A 363 -15.82 0.01 -8.05
CA GLN A 363 -16.94 -0.04 -7.12
C GLN A 363 -17.93 1.08 -7.42
N TYR A 364 -19.19 0.68 -7.65
CA TYR A 364 -20.32 1.57 -7.84
C TYR A 364 -20.88 1.94 -6.46
N GLU A 365 -20.70 3.16 -6.06
CA GLU A 365 -21.09 3.64 -4.73
C GLU A 365 -21.93 4.93 -4.85
N ARG A 366 -22.86 5.11 -3.91
CA ARG A 366 -23.54 6.39 -3.75
C ARG A 366 -22.82 7.19 -2.67
N ASN A 367 -22.28 8.32 -3.04
CA ASN A 367 -21.68 9.27 -2.10
C ASN A 367 -22.75 9.74 -1.10
N SER A 368 -22.47 9.60 0.18
CA SER A 368 -23.41 9.90 1.27
C SER A 368 -23.68 11.40 1.44
N GLU A 369 -22.75 12.25 1.03
CA GLU A 369 -22.84 13.71 1.18
C GLU A 369 -23.52 14.34 -0.04
N THR A 370 -23.13 13.96 -1.24
CA THR A 370 -23.63 14.55 -2.49
C THR A 370 -24.85 13.83 -3.04
N GLY A 371 -25.09 12.59 -2.63
CA GLY A 371 -26.12 11.71 -3.19
C GLY A 371 -25.83 11.23 -4.63
N LEU A 372 -24.71 11.66 -5.21
CA LEU A 372 -24.29 11.26 -6.55
C LEU A 372 -23.73 9.85 -6.58
N ILE A 373 -23.76 9.25 -7.75
CA ILE A 373 -23.19 7.93 -7.98
C ILE A 373 -21.77 8.09 -8.50
N GLU A 374 -20.84 7.54 -7.75
CA GLU A 374 -19.41 7.53 -8.07
C GLU A 374 -18.96 6.13 -8.48
N MET A 375 -17.91 6.07 -9.29
CA MET A 375 -17.26 4.84 -9.71
C MET A 375 -15.83 4.85 -9.18
N ASN A 376 -15.65 4.33 -7.96
CA ASN A 376 -14.39 4.40 -7.25
C ASN A 376 -13.41 3.31 -7.70
N ASP A 377 -12.10 3.62 -7.65
CA ASP A 377 -11.06 2.60 -7.79
C ASP A 377 -11.17 1.58 -6.65
N PHE A 378 -11.26 0.32 -7.02
CA PHE A 378 -11.25 -0.80 -6.10
C PHE A 378 -10.32 -1.93 -6.58
N ALA A 379 -9.22 -1.57 -7.22
CA ALA A 379 -8.22 -2.51 -7.75
C ALA A 379 -7.67 -3.45 -6.66
N LEU A 380 -7.50 -2.95 -5.44
CA LEU A 380 -7.08 -3.75 -4.28
C LEU A 380 -8.03 -4.90 -3.95
N GLY A 381 -9.30 -4.79 -4.30
CA GLY A 381 -10.25 -5.87 -4.13
C GLY A 381 -9.83 -7.17 -4.84
N ASN A 382 -8.97 -7.08 -5.86
CA ASN A 382 -8.42 -8.25 -6.54
C ASN A 382 -7.58 -9.15 -5.62
N ILE A 383 -6.98 -8.61 -4.58
CA ILE A 383 -6.14 -9.36 -3.63
C ILE A 383 -6.70 -9.41 -2.21
N THR A 384 -7.64 -8.52 -1.86
CA THR A 384 -8.14 -8.38 -0.48
C THR A 384 -9.55 -8.96 -0.28
N THR A 385 -10.30 -9.20 -1.35
CA THR A 385 -11.65 -9.76 -1.30
C THR A 385 -11.72 -11.13 -1.96
N SER A 386 -12.62 -11.98 -1.48
CA SER A 386 -12.76 -13.33 -2.00
C SER A 386 -14.22 -13.72 -2.22
N TYR A 387 -14.47 -14.54 -3.23
CA TYR A 387 -15.80 -14.93 -3.68
C TYR A 387 -15.84 -16.40 -4.07
N THR A 388 -17.02 -17.01 -4.01
CA THR A 388 -17.23 -18.33 -4.62
C THR A 388 -17.13 -18.18 -6.14
N MET A 389 -16.19 -18.95 -6.76
CA MET A 389 -15.87 -18.84 -8.18
C MET A 389 -16.73 -19.73 -9.08
N GLY A 390 -17.47 -20.66 -8.48
CA GLY A 390 -18.29 -21.61 -9.22
C GLY A 390 -17.48 -22.40 -10.23
N SER A 391 -18.10 -22.74 -11.34
CA SER A 391 -17.54 -23.62 -12.36
C SER A 391 -16.20 -23.19 -12.99
N SER A 392 -15.69 -22.00 -12.70
CA SER A 392 -14.39 -21.58 -13.23
C SER A 392 -13.24 -22.46 -12.72
N VAL A 393 -13.33 -23.00 -11.51
CA VAL A 393 -12.28 -23.86 -10.91
C VAL A 393 -12.36 -25.33 -11.30
N LYS A 394 -13.29 -25.75 -12.14
CA LYS A 394 -13.49 -27.16 -12.52
C LYS A 394 -12.28 -27.81 -13.21
N GLY A 395 -11.41 -27.02 -13.83
CA GLY A 395 -10.15 -27.53 -14.35
C GLY A 395 -9.27 -28.13 -13.26
N ALA A 396 -9.20 -27.50 -12.09
CA ALA A 396 -8.47 -28.04 -10.93
C ALA A 396 -9.12 -29.34 -10.42
N THR A 397 -10.46 -29.46 -10.43
CA THR A 397 -11.16 -30.71 -10.04
C THR A 397 -10.83 -31.86 -10.97
N VAL A 398 -10.85 -31.64 -12.29
CA VAL A 398 -10.50 -32.68 -13.28
C VAL A 398 -9.04 -33.10 -13.10
N TYR A 399 -8.13 -32.13 -12.97
CA TYR A 399 -6.71 -32.41 -12.77
C TYR A 399 -6.44 -33.18 -11.46
N THR A 400 -7.09 -32.78 -10.35
CA THR A 400 -7.03 -33.51 -9.08
C THR A 400 -7.51 -34.95 -9.25
N GLY A 401 -8.57 -35.16 -10.03
CA GLY A 401 -9.07 -36.50 -10.33
C GLY A 401 -8.04 -37.38 -11.05
N PHE A 402 -7.23 -36.79 -11.96
CA PHE A 402 -6.12 -37.47 -12.62
C PHE A 402 -4.97 -37.76 -11.66
N GLN A 403 -4.54 -36.76 -10.89
CA GLN A 403 -3.42 -36.91 -9.94
C GLN A 403 -3.70 -37.97 -8.86
N THR A 404 -4.93 -38.06 -8.39
CA THR A 404 -5.34 -39.04 -7.37
C THR A 404 -5.65 -40.42 -7.96
N GLY A 405 -5.66 -40.58 -9.29
CA GLY A 405 -6.09 -41.81 -9.96
C GLY A 405 -7.59 -42.08 -9.89
N ALA A 406 -8.39 -41.13 -9.37
CA ALA A 406 -9.86 -41.29 -9.28
C ALA A 406 -10.53 -41.34 -10.66
N ILE A 407 -9.94 -40.66 -11.65
CA ILE A 407 -10.31 -40.75 -13.06
C ILE A 407 -9.06 -40.81 -13.93
N SER A 408 -9.22 -41.24 -15.18
CA SER A 408 -8.17 -41.26 -16.21
C SER A 408 -8.60 -40.40 -17.41
N PRO A 409 -7.66 -39.96 -18.27
CA PRO A 409 -7.99 -39.31 -19.52
C PRO A 409 -9.03 -40.08 -20.33
N GLY A 410 -10.11 -39.43 -20.73
CA GLY A 410 -11.24 -40.05 -21.43
C GLY A 410 -12.30 -40.69 -20.54
N SER A 411 -12.12 -40.70 -19.20
CA SER A 411 -13.20 -41.17 -18.28
C SER A 411 -14.52 -40.48 -18.60
N ALA A 412 -15.60 -41.23 -18.60
CA ALA A 412 -16.93 -40.74 -18.93
C ALA A 412 -17.96 -41.08 -17.85
N PHE A 413 -18.87 -40.17 -17.59
CA PHE A 413 -20.01 -40.35 -16.71
C PHE A 413 -21.31 -39.96 -17.41
N PHE A 414 -22.42 -40.58 -17.00
CA PHE A 414 -23.75 -40.22 -17.45
C PHE A 414 -24.28 -39.05 -16.60
N ASP A 415 -24.39 -37.89 -17.18
CA ASP A 415 -24.82 -36.65 -16.50
C ASP A 415 -26.35 -36.62 -16.39
N ARG A 416 -26.82 -36.98 -15.21
CA ARG A 416 -28.22 -36.84 -14.74
C ARG A 416 -28.22 -36.47 -13.26
N LYS A 417 -29.30 -35.85 -12.79
CA LYS A 417 -29.43 -35.48 -11.37
C LYS A 417 -29.15 -36.66 -10.43
N LEU A 418 -28.26 -36.44 -9.47
CA LEU A 418 -27.93 -37.38 -8.40
C LEU A 418 -28.98 -37.27 -7.28
N GLN A 419 -29.59 -38.40 -6.90
CA GLN A 419 -30.50 -38.48 -5.76
C GLN A 419 -29.67 -38.81 -4.52
N LEU A 420 -29.41 -37.81 -3.68
CA LEU A 420 -28.60 -37.98 -2.48
C LEU A 420 -29.43 -38.38 -1.29
N ALA A 421 -28.88 -39.25 -0.42
CA ALA A 421 -29.52 -39.59 0.84
C ALA A 421 -29.67 -38.37 1.73
N ARG A 422 -30.87 -38.10 2.24
CA ARG A 422 -31.19 -37.05 3.21
C ARG A 422 -30.78 -35.62 2.76
N ALA A 423 -30.65 -35.39 1.45
CA ALA A 423 -30.31 -34.08 0.89
C ALA A 423 -31.09 -33.80 -0.41
N LYS A 424 -31.14 -32.53 -0.81
CA LYS A 424 -31.75 -32.15 -2.09
C LYS A 424 -30.95 -32.76 -3.24
N PRO A 425 -31.61 -33.22 -4.33
CA PRO A 425 -30.93 -33.70 -5.51
C PRO A 425 -29.97 -32.64 -6.09
N LYS A 426 -28.79 -33.10 -6.51
CA LYS A 426 -27.76 -32.23 -7.14
C LYS A 426 -27.54 -32.62 -8.60
N GLY A 427 -27.33 -31.66 -9.48
CA GLY A 427 -27.14 -31.94 -10.92
C GLY A 427 -26.55 -30.78 -11.68
N SER A 428 -26.41 -30.99 -12.97
CA SER A 428 -26.08 -29.95 -13.94
C SER A 428 -27.32 -29.07 -14.24
N TYR A 429 -27.15 -28.02 -15.04
CA TYR A 429 -28.27 -27.14 -15.43
C TYR A 429 -29.34 -27.84 -16.29
N SER A 430 -28.97 -28.93 -16.96
CA SER A 430 -29.83 -29.85 -17.68
C SER A 430 -29.17 -31.24 -17.65
N ASP A 431 -29.90 -32.28 -18.06
CA ASP A 431 -29.32 -33.60 -18.29
C ASP A 431 -28.48 -33.57 -19.56
N LEU A 432 -27.17 -33.80 -19.46
CA LEU A 432 -26.20 -33.64 -20.56
C LEU A 432 -25.85 -34.96 -21.27
N GLY A 433 -26.37 -36.09 -20.75
CA GLY A 433 -26.05 -37.44 -21.26
C GLY A 433 -24.62 -37.86 -20.92
N TYR A 434 -23.99 -38.66 -21.75
CA TYR A 434 -22.60 -39.07 -21.53
C TYR A 434 -21.65 -37.89 -21.78
N VAL A 435 -20.82 -37.58 -20.81
CA VAL A 435 -19.78 -36.55 -20.86
C VAL A 435 -18.44 -37.14 -20.45
N THR A 436 -17.40 -36.80 -21.24
CA THR A 436 -16.00 -37.12 -20.89
C THR A 436 -15.39 -35.94 -20.09
N ASP A 437 -14.19 -36.10 -19.55
CA ASP A 437 -13.42 -35.05 -18.89
C ASP A 437 -13.39 -33.71 -19.70
N VAL A 438 -13.11 -33.77 -21.00
CA VAL A 438 -13.07 -32.64 -21.91
C VAL A 438 -14.48 -32.07 -22.16
N THR A 439 -15.45 -32.90 -22.50
CA THR A 439 -16.82 -32.43 -22.80
C THR A 439 -17.55 -31.99 -21.53
N ALA A 440 -17.18 -32.52 -20.36
CA ALA A 440 -17.65 -32.02 -19.06
C ALA A 440 -17.18 -30.61 -18.76
N LEU A 441 -15.94 -30.26 -19.12
CA LEU A 441 -15.44 -28.88 -19.05
C LEU A 441 -16.16 -27.98 -20.08
N LYS A 442 -16.29 -28.42 -21.35
CA LYS A 442 -16.99 -27.72 -22.44
C LYS A 442 -18.40 -27.31 -22.04
N LYS A 443 -19.20 -28.29 -21.57
CA LYS A 443 -20.61 -28.11 -21.19
C LYS A 443 -20.79 -27.70 -19.72
N SER A 444 -19.69 -27.56 -18.96
CA SER A 444 -19.70 -27.25 -17.53
C SER A 444 -20.54 -28.22 -16.67
N SER A 445 -20.41 -29.55 -16.91
CA SER A 445 -21.09 -30.59 -16.15
C SER A 445 -20.75 -30.49 -14.65
N ASN A 446 -21.77 -30.42 -13.79
CA ASN A 446 -21.60 -30.56 -12.34
C ASN A 446 -21.47 -32.02 -11.94
N VAL A 447 -22.26 -32.89 -12.57
CA VAL A 447 -22.32 -34.32 -12.23
C VAL A 447 -20.98 -34.97 -12.46
N PHE A 448 -20.25 -34.64 -13.54
CA PHE A 448 -18.91 -35.17 -13.76
C PHE A 448 -17.98 -34.83 -12.58
N MET A 449 -18.02 -33.58 -12.09
CA MET A 449 -17.20 -33.11 -10.96
C MET A 449 -17.62 -33.80 -9.65
N PHE A 450 -18.93 -33.97 -9.43
CA PHE A 450 -19.44 -34.69 -8.28
C PHE A 450 -18.95 -36.16 -8.24
N MET A 451 -19.06 -36.85 -9.37
CA MET A 451 -18.59 -38.24 -9.50
C MET A 451 -17.08 -38.35 -9.30
N THR A 452 -16.32 -37.37 -9.81
CA THR A 452 -14.87 -37.25 -9.57
C THR A 452 -14.56 -37.08 -8.08
N ALA A 453 -15.24 -36.15 -7.40
CA ALA A 453 -15.05 -35.91 -5.97
C ALA A 453 -15.45 -37.14 -5.10
N ILE A 454 -16.53 -37.84 -5.45
CA ILE A 454 -16.94 -39.06 -4.78
C ILE A 454 -15.84 -40.13 -4.90
N LYS A 455 -15.24 -40.27 -6.09
CA LYS A 455 -14.15 -41.24 -6.33
C LYS A 455 -12.85 -40.84 -5.61
N ILE A 456 -12.49 -39.54 -5.59
CA ILE A 456 -11.36 -39.02 -4.80
C ILE A 456 -11.53 -39.39 -3.33
N ALA A 457 -12.76 -39.37 -2.83
CA ALA A 457 -13.09 -39.70 -1.45
C ALA A 457 -13.24 -41.22 -1.18
N GLY A 458 -12.94 -42.06 -2.16
CA GLY A 458 -13.11 -43.54 -2.05
C GLY A 458 -14.57 -44.00 -1.97
N GLY A 459 -15.52 -43.08 -2.21
CA GLY A 459 -16.95 -43.34 -2.16
C GLY A 459 -17.53 -43.89 -3.47
N HIS A 460 -18.80 -44.21 -3.45
CA HIS A 460 -19.56 -44.64 -4.63
C HIS A 460 -20.98 -44.08 -4.59
N TYR A 461 -21.56 -43.87 -5.75
CA TYR A 461 -22.91 -43.33 -5.87
C TYR A 461 -23.95 -44.45 -6.15
N VAL A 462 -24.90 -44.56 -5.23
CA VAL A 462 -26.15 -45.30 -5.43
C VAL A 462 -27.31 -44.35 -5.09
N PRO A 463 -28.36 -44.23 -5.91
CA PRO A 463 -29.49 -43.36 -5.63
C PRO A 463 -30.07 -43.56 -4.22
N ASN A 464 -30.29 -42.46 -3.48
CA ASN A 464 -30.85 -42.44 -2.14
C ASN A 464 -30.05 -43.18 -1.05
N GLN A 465 -28.81 -43.57 -1.33
CA GLN A 465 -27.91 -44.18 -0.33
C GLN A 465 -26.79 -43.20 0.07
N PRO A 466 -26.16 -43.36 1.27
CA PRO A 466 -24.97 -42.63 1.66
C PRO A 466 -23.83 -42.85 0.68
N LEU A 467 -23.05 -41.81 0.40
CA LEU A 467 -21.93 -41.85 -0.56
C LEU A 467 -20.71 -42.64 -0.05
N GLY A 468 -20.59 -42.86 1.27
CA GLY A 468 -19.44 -43.56 1.87
C GLY A 468 -18.10 -42.86 1.70
N ILE A 469 -18.09 -41.54 1.72
CA ILE A 469 -16.89 -40.72 1.45
C ILE A 469 -15.98 -40.58 2.68
N ASN A 470 -14.66 -40.66 2.44
CA ASN A 470 -13.65 -40.24 3.44
C ASN A 470 -13.55 -38.72 3.48
N ARG A 471 -13.58 -38.15 4.69
CA ARG A 471 -13.51 -36.70 4.93
C ARG A 471 -12.14 -36.10 4.60
N GLU A 472 -11.07 -36.87 4.56
CA GLU A 472 -9.76 -36.44 4.08
C GLU A 472 -9.80 -35.92 2.65
N ALA A 473 -10.78 -36.26 1.86
CA ALA A 473 -10.97 -35.77 0.50
C ALA A 473 -11.06 -34.22 0.42
N TYR A 474 -11.57 -33.57 1.47
CA TYR A 474 -11.53 -32.09 1.54
C TYR A 474 -10.09 -31.57 1.56
N ALA A 475 -9.23 -32.15 2.38
CA ALA A 475 -7.82 -31.79 2.44
C ALA A 475 -7.09 -32.13 1.14
N ILE A 476 -7.34 -33.31 0.59
CA ILE A 476 -6.78 -33.77 -0.69
C ILE A 476 -7.12 -32.75 -1.79
N MET A 477 -8.40 -32.46 -1.99
CA MET A 477 -8.82 -31.52 -3.02
C MET A 477 -8.24 -30.11 -2.82
N ARG A 478 -8.25 -29.59 -1.58
CA ARG A 478 -7.68 -28.27 -1.26
C ARG A 478 -6.18 -28.20 -1.49
N ASN A 479 -5.43 -29.25 -1.16
CA ASN A 479 -4.00 -29.33 -1.40
C ASN A 479 -3.67 -29.30 -2.90
N HIS A 480 -4.44 -30.01 -3.72
CA HIS A 480 -4.28 -29.95 -5.17
C HIS A 480 -4.73 -28.59 -5.75
N PHE A 481 -5.82 -28.01 -5.24
CA PHE A 481 -6.25 -26.66 -5.64
C PHE A 481 -5.20 -25.61 -5.30
N ALA A 482 -4.51 -25.74 -4.16
CA ALA A 482 -3.43 -24.88 -3.74
C ALA A 482 -2.22 -24.91 -4.71
N GLN A 483 -1.98 -26.03 -5.39
CA GLN A 483 -0.92 -26.11 -6.42
C GLN A 483 -1.20 -25.18 -7.60
N PHE A 484 -2.46 -24.83 -7.86
CA PHE A 484 -2.87 -23.84 -8.85
C PHE A 484 -2.90 -22.39 -8.28
N GLY A 485 -2.67 -22.20 -6.98
CA GLY A 485 -2.79 -20.92 -6.30
C GLY A 485 -4.14 -20.65 -5.63
N LEU A 486 -5.10 -21.58 -5.72
CA LEU A 486 -6.42 -21.42 -5.10
C LEU A 486 -6.40 -21.70 -3.60
N GLY A 487 -6.84 -20.73 -2.79
CA GLY A 487 -6.92 -20.85 -1.33
C GLY A 487 -5.57 -20.71 -0.58
N VAL A 488 -4.55 -20.17 -1.23
CA VAL A 488 -3.23 -19.85 -0.68
C VAL A 488 -2.79 -18.47 -1.19
N ARG A 489 -1.76 -17.89 -0.59
CA ARG A 489 -1.17 -16.66 -1.12
C ARG A 489 -0.61 -16.89 -2.52
N THR A 490 -0.84 -15.95 -3.42
CA THR A 490 -0.28 -15.99 -4.76
C THR A 490 1.21 -15.66 -4.77
N GLY A 491 1.66 -14.91 -3.77
CA GLY A 491 3.03 -14.41 -3.65
C GLY A 491 3.26 -13.05 -4.31
N ILE A 492 2.17 -12.38 -4.74
CA ILE A 492 2.29 -11.03 -5.31
C ILE A 492 3.04 -10.09 -4.39
N ASP A 493 3.88 -9.24 -4.96
CA ASP A 493 4.72 -8.25 -4.28
C ASP A 493 3.94 -7.04 -3.71
N LEU A 494 2.77 -7.32 -3.13
CA LEU A 494 1.91 -6.36 -2.44
C LEU A 494 1.56 -6.87 -1.04
N PRO A 495 1.46 -5.99 -0.04
CA PRO A 495 1.05 -6.37 1.31
C PRO A 495 -0.45 -6.68 1.39
N ASN A 496 -0.86 -7.33 2.49
CA ASN A 496 -2.27 -7.58 2.85
C ASN A 496 -3.04 -8.51 1.89
N GLU A 497 -2.37 -9.45 1.24
CA GLU A 497 -3.01 -10.44 0.40
C GLU A 497 -3.88 -11.40 1.22
N SER A 498 -5.15 -11.58 0.80
CA SER A 498 -6.10 -12.55 1.36
C SER A 498 -5.88 -13.93 0.74
N VAL A 499 -5.99 -14.96 1.55
CA VAL A 499 -5.98 -16.36 1.08
C VAL A 499 -7.37 -16.87 0.70
N GLY A 500 -8.42 -16.07 0.86
CA GLY A 500 -9.81 -16.50 0.74
C GLY A 500 -10.32 -17.18 2.00
N PHE A 501 -11.51 -17.76 1.92
CA PHE A 501 -12.15 -18.45 3.04
C PHE A 501 -12.33 -19.94 2.73
N LYS A 502 -11.92 -20.78 3.67
CA LYS A 502 -12.13 -22.23 3.61
C LYS A 502 -13.36 -22.61 4.42
N GLY A 503 -14.34 -23.24 3.79
CA GLY A 503 -15.51 -23.76 4.47
C GLY A 503 -15.14 -24.72 5.62
N VAL A 504 -15.73 -24.52 6.79
CA VAL A 504 -15.33 -25.26 8.01
C VAL A 504 -16.11 -26.56 8.23
N ASP A 505 -17.35 -26.65 7.74
CA ASP A 505 -18.19 -27.85 7.90
C ASP A 505 -17.82 -28.92 6.89
N THR A 506 -17.08 -29.94 7.33
CA THR A 506 -16.74 -31.11 6.51
C THR A 506 -17.62 -32.34 6.82
N SER A 507 -18.66 -32.19 7.66
CA SER A 507 -19.51 -33.31 8.09
C SER A 507 -20.51 -33.79 7.04
N LYS A 508 -20.83 -32.96 6.03
CA LYS A 508 -21.87 -33.23 5.03
C LYS A 508 -21.27 -33.60 3.67
N ASP A 509 -21.68 -34.75 3.14
CA ASP A 509 -21.24 -35.23 1.82
C ASP A 509 -21.52 -34.20 0.71
N GLY A 510 -22.65 -33.51 0.76
CA GLY A 510 -23.04 -32.52 -0.23
C GLY A 510 -22.13 -31.35 -0.35
N LEU A 511 -21.41 -30.96 0.73
CA LEU A 511 -20.46 -29.83 0.72
C LEU A 511 -19.15 -30.19 0.01
N LEU A 512 -18.72 -31.47 0.03
CA LEU A 512 -17.59 -31.92 -0.79
C LEU A 512 -17.94 -31.81 -2.29
N LEU A 513 -19.18 -32.15 -2.65
CA LEU A 513 -19.65 -31.97 -4.03
C LEU A 513 -19.64 -30.46 -4.40
N ASP A 514 -20.08 -29.60 -3.49
CA ASP A 514 -20.03 -28.14 -3.70
C ASP A 514 -18.61 -27.61 -3.85
N LEU A 515 -17.63 -28.12 -3.08
CA LEU A 515 -16.22 -27.82 -3.23
C LEU A 515 -15.74 -28.14 -4.66
N SER A 516 -16.12 -29.30 -5.21
CA SER A 516 -15.69 -29.74 -6.53
C SER A 516 -16.15 -28.85 -7.69
N ILE A 517 -17.13 -27.99 -7.46
CA ILE A 517 -17.67 -27.04 -8.45
C ILE A 517 -17.46 -25.58 -8.06
N GLY A 518 -16.63 -25.30 -7.02
CA GLY A 518 -16.26 -23.96 -6.59
C GLY A 518 -17.38 -23.20 -5.85
N GLN A 519 -18.28 -23.90 -5.16
CA GLN A 519 -19.39 -23.30 -4.40
C GLN A 519 -19.24 -23.43 -2.88
N TYR A 520 -18.10 -23.86 -2.36
CA TYR A 520 -17.90 -24.06 -0.93
C TYR A 520 -16.79 -23.15 -0.35
N ASP A 521 -15.63 -23.14 -0.97
CA ASP A 521 -14.55 -22.24 -0.60
C ASP A 521 -14.62 -20.95 -1.44
N THR A 522 -14.04 -19.84 -0.94
CA THR A 522 -13.92 -18.58 -1.68
C THR A 522 -12.47 -18.32 -2.06
N TYR A 523 -12.27 -17.67 -3.19
CA TYR A 523 -10.95 -17.32 -3.73
C TYR A 523 -10.93 -15.86 -4.17
N THR A 524 -9.72 -15.27 -4.24
CA THR A 524 -9.56 -13.90 -4.74
C THR A 524 -9.54 -13.87 -6.27
N PRO A 525 -9.87 -12.73 -6.93
CA PRO A 525 -9.70 -12.59 -8.36
C PRO A 525 -8.27 -12.83 -8.85
N MET A 526 -7.25 -12.45 -8.06
CA MET A 526 -5.83 -12.71 -8.35
C MET A 526 -5.52 -14.21 -8.32
N GLN A 527 -6.03 -14.95 -7.34
CA GLN A 527 -5.87 -16.39 -7.30
C GLN A 527 -6.49 -17.07 -8.53
N LEU A 528 -7.64 -16.56 -9.02
CA LEU A 528 -8.27 -17.06 -10.23
C LEU A 528 -7.44 -16.75 -11.48
N ALA A 529 -6.75 -15.60 -11.54
CA ALA A 529 -5.84 -15.28 -12.62
C ALA A 529 -4.59 -16.15 -12.60
N GLN A 530 -3.98 -16.36 -11.43
CA GLN A 530 -2.83 -17.27 -11.27
C GLN A 530 -3.20 -18.71 -11.65
N TYR A 531 -4.39 -19.19 -11.28
CA TYR A 531 -4.92 -20.48 -11.71
C TYR A 531 -5.02 -20.57 -13.24
N ALA A 532 -5.57 -19.55 -13.91
CA ALA A 532 -5.66 -19.54 -15.36
C ALA A 532 -4.27 -19.52 -16.01
N SER A 533 -3.33 -18.73 -15.46
CA SER A 533 -1.94 -18.67 -15.87
C SER A 533 -1.23 -20.02 -15.73
N THR A 534 -1.44 -20.71 -14.61
CA THR A 534 -0.86 -22.05 -14.36
C THR A 534 -1.35 -23.09 -15.39
N ILE A 535 -2.62 -23.01 -15.77
CA ILE A 535 -3.15 -23.88 -16.85
C ILE A 535 -2.53 -23.49 -18.19
N ALA A 536 -2.45 -22.19 -18.48
CA ALA A 536 -1.97 -21.66 -19.75
C ALA A 536 -0.55 -22.13 -20.06
N ASN A 537 0.37 -22.02 -19.08
CA ASN A 537 1.79 -22.33 -19.27
C ASN A 537 2.18 -23.80 -19.08
N GLY A 538 1.20 -24.70 -19.02
CA GLY A 538 1.47 -26.15 -18.94
C GLY A 538 1.69 -26.67 -17.50
N GLY A 539 1.33 -25.92 -16.47
CA GLY A 539 1.31 -26.41 -15.08
C GLY A 539 2.31 -25.75 -14.13
N LYS A 540 3.07 -24.78 -14.59
CA LYS A 540 3.99 -24.03 -13.71
C LYS A 540 3.27 -22.87 -13.05
N ARG A 541 3.19 -22.88 -11.73
CA ARG A 541 2.63 -21.77 -10.96
C ARG A 541 3.72 -20.70 -10.74
N LEU A 542 3.57 -19.57 -11.41
CA LEU A 542 4.48 -18.44 -11.29
C LEU A 542 4.04 -17.47 -10.18
N GLU A 543 5.02 -16.83 -9.55
CA GLU A 543 4.81 -15.72 -8.62
C GLU A 543 4.39 -14.47 -9.40
N PRO A 544 3.20 -13.89 -9.14
CA PRO A 544 2.80 -12.65 -9.77
C PRO A 544 3.61 -11.48 -9.23
N HIS A 545 3.95 -10.51 -10.07
CA HIS A 545 4.63 -9.30 -9.60
C HIS A 545 4.17 -8.04 -10.33
N MET A 546 4.13 -6.95 -9.56
CA MET A 546 3.75 -5.61 -10.01
C MET A 546 4.96 -4.80 -10.48
N VAL A 547 6.15 -5.10 -9.95
CA VAL A 547 7.39 -4.43 -10.33
C VAL A 547 8.22 -5.35 -11.20
N LYS A 548 8.55 -4.88 -12.40
CA LYS A 548 9.35 -5.59 -13.40
C LYS A 548 10.83 -5.28 -13.29
N GLU A 549 11.17 -4.00 -13.06
CA GLU A 549 12.56 -3.55 -12.96
C GLU A 549 12.72 -2.49 -11.88
N ILE A 550 13.89 -2.45 -11.28
CA ILE A 550 14.38 -1.35 -10.47
C ILE A 550 15.52 -0.70 -11.24
N ARG A 551 15.50 0.62 -11.39
CA ARG A 551 16.51 1.38 -12.11
C ARG A 551 17.20 2.40 -11.22
N ASN A 552 18.45 2.69 -11.49
CA ASN A 552 19.15 3.79 -10.85
C ASN A 552 18.50 5.12 -11.24
N PRO A 553 18.51 6.15 -10.37
CA PRO A 553 18.00 7.46 -10.75
C PRO A 553 18.81 8.03 -11.90
N SER A 554 18.15 8.72 -12.84
CA SER A 554 18.81 9.48 -13.89
C SER A 554 18.86 10.96 -13.51
N TYR A 555 20.01 11.58 -13.69
CA TYR A 555 20.22 13.01 -13.52
C TYR A 555 19.83 13.81 -14.78
N GLU A 556 19.75 13.13 -15.93
CA GLU A 556 19.29 13.73 -17.17
C GLU A 556 17.78 13.51 -17.31
N HIS A 557 17.01 14.58 -17.38
CA HIS A 557 15.53 14.57 -17.35
C HIS A 557 14.86 13.80 -18.51
N LYS A 558 15.61 13.28 -19.48
CA LYS A 558 15.07 12.64 -20.69
C LYS A 558 15.38 11.14 -20.79
N GLU A 559 16.30 10.59 -20.01
CA GLU A 559 16.67 9.18 -20.08
C GLU A 559 16.44 8.47 -18.77
N LEU A 560 15.99 7.21 -18.85
CA LEU A 560 15.91 6.35 -17.69
C LEU A 560 17.31 5.88 -17.28
N GLY A 561 17.54 5.81 -15.98
CA GLY A 561 18.79 5.29 -15.45
C GLY A 561 19.02 3.82 -15.80
N SER A 562 20.24 3.35 -15.61
CA SER A 562 20.63 1.95 -15.85
C SER A 562 19.81 0.98 -14.99
N VAL A 563 19.56 -0.22 -15.49
CA VAL A 563 18.88 -1.28 -14.74
C VAL A 563 19.74 -1.68 -13.54
N PHE A 564 19.20 -1.52 -12.34
CA PHE A 564 19.82 -2.00 -11.11
C PHE A 564 19.46 -3.45 -10.82
N LYS A 565 18.17 -3.81 -11.02
CA LYS A 565 17.66 -5.16 -10.82
C LYS A 565 16.47 -5.41 -11.75
N SER A 566 16.48 -6.54 -12.45
CA SER A 566 15.33 -7.05 -13.21
C SER A 566 14.72 -8.23 -12.46
N MET A 567 13.38 -8.31 -12.44
CA MET A 567 12.67 -9.43 -11.83
C MET A 567 12.59 -10.58 -12.83
N SER A 568 13.18 -11.69 -12.47
CA SER A 568 13.10 -12.93 -13.27
C SER A 568 11.85 -13.72 -12.90
N PRO A 569 11.24 -14.45 -13.86
CA PRO A 569 10.14 -15.35 -13.57
C PRO A 569 10.48 -16.33 -12.45
N LYS A 570 9.64 -16.41 -11.42
CA LYS A 570 9.83 -17.32 -10.29
C LYS A 570 8.74 -18.38 -10.24
N VAL A 571 9.14 -19.63 -10.44
CA VAL A 571 8.24 -20.79 -10.31
C VAL A 571 8.07 -21.11 -8.84
N LEU A 572 6.84 -21.03 -8.33
CA LEU A 572 6.50 -21.38 -6.95
C LEU A 572 6.36 -22.90 -6.80
N ASN A 573 5.72 -23.53 -7.76
CA ASN A 573 5.63 -24.99 -7.90
C ASN A 573 5.26 -25.38 -9.34
N ASP A 574 5.51 -26.63 -9.65
CA ASP A 574 5.00 -27.33 -10.82
C ASP A 574 3.88 -28.28 -10.37
N LEU A 575 2.84 -28.44 -11.17
CA LEU A 575 1.73 -29.36 -10.86
C LEU A 575 2.21 -30.83 -10.83
N GLY A 576 3.31 -31.12 -11.55
CA GLY A 576 3.80 -32.51 -11.70
C GLY A 576 2.87 -33.41 -12.50
N GLY A 577 3.19 -34.67 -12.55
CA GLY A 577 2.37 -35.67 -13.24
C GLY A 577 2.62 -35.78 -14.74
N ASN A 578 1.63 -36.29 -15.47
CA ASN A 578 1.75 -36.51 -16.91
C ASN A 578 1.22 -35.31 -17.69
N ASP A 579 1.99 -34.84 -18.66
CA ASP A 579 1.65 -33.67 -19.51
C ASP A 579 0.25 -33.80 -20.17
N ILE A 580 -0.19 -35.03 -20.45
CA ILE A 580 -1.50 -35.26 -21.02
C ILE A 580 -2.64 -34.76 -20.11
N TRP A 581 -2.44 -34.73 -18.79
CA TRP A 581 -3.47 -34.30 -17.84
C TRP A 581 -3.77 -32.82 -17.98
N ILE A 582 -2.72 -31.99 -18.05
CA ILE A 582 -2.90 -30.53 -18.24
C ILE A 582 -3.41 -30.24 -19.66
N GLN A 583 -2.93 -30.97 -20.68
CA GLN A 583 -3.41 -30.86 -22.06
C GLN A 583 -4.91 -31.15 -22.17
N ARG A 584 -5.43 -32.14 -21.41
CA ARG A 584 -6.87 -32.43 -21.36
C ARG A 584 -7.68 -31.29 -20.77
N VAL A 585 -7.16 -30.63 -19.72
CA VAL A 585 -7.78 -29.41 -19.14
C VAL A 585 -7.76 -28.26 -20.12
N GLN A 586 -6.61 -28.03 -20.77
CA GLN A 586 -6.44 -27.01 -21.81
C GLN A 586 -7.40 -27.21 -22.97
N GLU A 587 -7.53 -28.45 -23.45
CA GLU A 587 -8.47 -28.80 -24.54
C GLU A 587 -9.92 -28.55 -24.11
N GLY A 588 -10.28 -28.89 -22.86
CA GLY A 588 -11.59 -28.57 -22.31
C GLY A 588 -11.87 -27.05 -22.33
N PHE A 589 -10.90 -26.23 -21.92
CA PHE A 589 -11.00 -24.76 -21.94
C PHE A 589 -11.08 -24.21 -23.36
N ARG A 590 -10.29 -24.76 -24.29
CA ARG A 590 -10.38 -24.43 -25.72
C ARG A 590 -11.81 -24.67 -26.25
N GLN A 591 -12.39 -25.84 -25.97
CA GLN A 591 -13.74 -26.18 -26.44
C GLN A 591 -14.82 -25.29 -25.81
N VAL A 592 -14.66 -24.80 -24.58
CA VAL A 592 -15.58 -23.82 -23.97
C VAL A 592 -15.67 -22.56 -24.81
N ALA A 593 -14.55 -22.07 -25.36
CA ALA A 593 -14.48 -20.80 -26.09
C ALA A 593 -14.60 -20.93 -27.61
N GLN A 594 -14.07 -22.03 -28.20
CA GLN A 594 -13.92 -22.15 -29.65
C GLN A 594 -14.89 -23.13 -30.33
N GLU A 595 -15.57 -23.99 -29.57
CA GLU A 595 -16.44 -25.00 -30.16
C GLU A 595 -17.93 -24.67 -29.99
N PRO A 596 -18.77 -24.85 -31.01
CA PRO A 596 -20.24 -24.74 -30.89
C PRO A 596 -20.75 -25.52 -29.69
N GLY A 597 -21.63 -24.93 -28.90
CA GLY A 597 -22.15 -25.50 -27.65
C GLY A 597 -21.23 -25.34 -26.43
N GLY A 598 -20.07 -24.70 -26.58
CA GLY A 598 -19.25 -24.23 -25.47
C GLY A 598 -19.90 -23.05 -24.77
N THR A 599 -19.76 -22.98 -23.42
CA THR A 599 -20.48 -21.95 -22.59
C THR A 599 -20.02 -20.53 -22.82
N ALA A 600 -18.87 -20.30 -23.48
CA ALA A 600 -18.35 -18.99 -23.87
C ALA A 600 -18.28 -18.78 -25.39
N TYR A 601 -18.67 -19.76 -26.21
CA TYR A 601 -18.54 -19.72 -27.68
C TYR A 601 -19.19 -18.47 -28.31
N LYS A 602 -20.35 -18.06 -27.83
CA LYS A 602 -21.04 -16.83 -28.31
C LYS A 602 -20.18 -15.57 -28.25
N TYR A 603 -19.21 -15.52 -27.33
CA TYR A 603 -18.39 -14.32 -27.07
C TYR A 603 -16.98 -14.43 -27.64
N PHE A 604 -16.43 -15.64 -27.75
CA PHE A 604 -15.04 -15.88 -28.15
C PHE A 604 -14.87 -16.69 -29.42
N GLY A 605 -15.95 -17.35 -29.89
CA GLY A 605 -15.89 -18.15 -31.12
C GLY A 605 -15.60 -17.25 -32.34
N GLY A 606 -14.63 -17.66 -33.16
CA GLY A 606 -14.22 -16.94 -34.37
C GLY A 606 -13.32 -15.73 -34.12
N LYS A 607 -12.94 -15.40 -32.88
CA LYS A 607 -11.96 -14.33 -32.60
C LYS A 607 -10.56 -14.75 -33.02
N SER A 608 -9.80 -13.82 -33.64
CA SER A 608 -8.46 -14.07 -34.17
C SER A 608 -7.47 -14.54 -33.11
N TYR A 609 -7.59 -14.09 -31.89
CA TYR A 609 -6.73 -14.45 -30.76
C TYR A 609 -7.04 -15.84 -30.14
N ARG A 610 -8.09 -16.53 -30.61
CA ARG A 610 -8.38 -17.94 -30.31
C ARG A 610 -8.23 -18.29 -28.82
N ALA A 611 -9.00 -17.65 -27.95
CA ALA A 611 -8.93 -17.85 -26.49
C ALA A 611 -9.34 -19.27 -26.07
N ALA A 612 -8.84 -19.71 -24.92
CA ALA A 612 -9.35 -20.79 -24.10
C ALA A 612 -9.88 -20.21 -22.80
N ALA A 613 -11.03 -20.69 -22.31
CA ALA A 613 -11.67 -20.11 -21.14
C ALA A 613 -12.55 -21.11 -20.39
N LYS A 614 -12.93 -20.76 -19.15
CA LYS A 614 -13.93 -21.46 -18.35
C LYS A 614 -14.85 -20.45 -17.67
N THR A 615 -16.13 -20.58 -17.92
CA THR A 615 -17.17 -19.75 -17.27
C THR A 615 -17.52 -20.30 -15.90
N GLY A 616 -17.82 -19.41 -14.96
CA GLY A 616 -18.34 -19.72 -13.65
C GLY A 616 -19.65 -19.01 -13.35
N THR A 617 -20.52 -19.72 -12.67
CA THR A 617 -21.74 -19.21 -12.07
C THR A 617 -21.84 -19.85 -10.69
N ALA A 618 -21.88 -19.04 -9.64
CA ALA A 618 -21.99 -19.54 -8.27
C ALA A 618 -23.18 -18.90 -7.56
N GLN A 619 -23.95 -19.73 -6.89
CA GLN A 619 -24.92 -19.27 -5.90
C GLN A 619 -24.14 -18.72 -4.72
N ALA A 620 -24.50 -17.54 -4.27
CA ALA A 620 -23.84 -16.85 -3.16
C ALA A 620 -24.87 -16.12 -2.31
N PHE A 621 -24.51 -15.82 -1.09
CA PHE A 621 -25.23 -14.85 -0.28
C PHE A 621 -24.55 -13.49 -0.44
N TYR A 622 -25.36 -12.43 -0.39
CA TYR A 622 -24.82 -11.07 -0.40
C TYR A 622 -24.07 -10.80 0.91
N ASP A 623 -22.80 -10.48 0.78
CA ASP A 623 -21.87 -10.11 1.87
C ASP A 623 -21.16 -8.78 1.62
N GLY A 624 -21.83 -7.88 0.90
CA GLY A 624 -21.30 -6.56 0.56
C GLY A 624 -21.60 -5.49 1.62
N PRO A 625 -21.24 -4.22 1.36
CA PRO A 625 -21.34 -3.12 2.32
C PRO A 625 -22.73 -2.91 2.93
N ARG A 626 -23.78 -3.28 2.21
CA ARG A 626 -25.17 -3.16 2.67
C ARG A 626 -25.70 -4.42 3.38
N ARG A 627 -24.83 -5.42 3.70
CA ARG A 627 -25.26 -6.67 4.35
C ARG A 627 -26.08 -6.44 5.61
N ASN A 628 -25.70 -5.46 6.42
CA ASN A 628 -26.37 -5.12 7.68
C ASN A 628 -27.77 -4.51 7.52
N GLN A 629 -28.15 -4.10 6.30
CA GLN A 629 -29.50 -3.61 6.01
C GLN A 629 -30.53 -4.75 5.86
N TYR A 630 -30.09 -6.00 5.82
CA TYR A 630 -30.93 -7.17 5.62
C TYR A 630 -30.87 -8.10 6.84
N SER A 631 -32.04 -8.41 7.40
CA SER A 631 -32.17 -9.31 8.57
C SER A 631 -31.77 -10.76 8.26
N LYS A 632 -31.86 -11.17 6.99
CA LYS A 632 -31.48 -12.51 6.50
C LYS A 632 -30.49 -12.40 5.35
N PRO A 633 -29.63 -13.41 5.14
CA PRO A 633 -28.82 -13.48 3.94
C PRO A 633 -29.70 -13.38 2.67
N VAL A 634 -29.28 -12.54 1.72
CA VAL A 634 -30.00 -12.41 0.43
C VAL A 634 -29.29 -13.28 -0.60
N ASP A 635 -30.06 -14.16 -1.23
CA ASP A 635 -29.54 -15.02 -2.32
C ASP A 635 -29.18 -14.17 -3.53
N THR A 636 -28.02 -14.45 -4.09
CA THR A 636 -27.50 -13.77 -5.28
C THR A 636 -26.60 -14.71 -6.09
N ILE A 637 -26.13 -14.23 -7.23
CA ILE A 637 -25.29 -15.00 -8.16
C ILE A 637 -23.98 -14.23 -8.40
N ASN A 638 -22.86 -14.94 -8.20
CA ASN A 638 -21.56 -14.48 -8.70
C ASN A 638 -21.33 -15.01 -10.12
N LEU A 639 -20.84 -14.17 -11.00
CA LEU A 639 -20.42 -14.55 -12.35
C LEU A 639 -18.92 -14.40 -12.49
N THR A 640 -18.25 -15.46 -12.96
CA THR A 640 -16.80 -15.47 -13.12
C THR A 640 -16.41 -15.99 -14.50
N LEU A 641 -15.20 -15.66 -14.92
CA LEU A 641 -14.58 -16.16 -16.13
C LEU A 641 -13.06 -16.21 -15.90
N ALA A 642 -12.44 -17.35 -16.23
CA ALA A 642 -11.01 -17.52 -16.22
C ALA A 642 -10.56 -18.08 -17.56
N GLY A 643 -9.42 -17.60 -18.08
CA GLY A 643 -8.96 -18.07 -19.38
C GLY A 643 -7.62 -17.48 -19.78
N TYR A 644 -7.22 -17.75 -21.02
CA TYR A 644 -5.98 -17.27 -21.60
C TYR A 644 -6.07 -17.24 -23.14
N ALA A 645 -5.17 -16.53 -23.75
CA ALA A 645 -5.07 -16.46 -25.21
C ALA A 645 -3.62 -16.16 -25.67
N PRO A 646 -3.24 -16.59 -26.89
CA PRO A 646 -3.90 -17.66 -27.70
C PRO A 646 -3.83 -19.02 -26.99
N HIS A 647 -4.74 -19.93 -27.35
CA HIS A 647 -4.79 -21.24 -26.66
C HIS A 647 -3.59 -22.13 -26.91
N ASN A 648 -2.90 -21.95 -28.02
CA ASN A 648 -1.74 -22.78 -28.45
C ASN A 648 -0.38 -22.19 -28.11
N ASN A 649 -0.31 -20.89 -27.89
CA ASN A 649 0.88 -20.16 -27.44
C ASN A 649 0.46 -19.00 -26.54
N PRO A 650 0.10 -19.29 -25.28
CA PRO A 650 -0.46 -18.31 -24.38
C PRO A 650 0.50 -17.14 -24.09
N GLU A 651 0.01 -15.91 -24.26
CA GLU A 651 0.74 -14.68 -23.93
C GLU A 651 0.03 -13.83 -22.89
N VAL A 652 -1.25 -14.10 -22.66
CA VAL A 652 -2.03 -13.44 -21.62
C VAL A 652 -3.02 -14.41 -20.99
N ALA A 653 -3.01 -14.49 -19.68
CA ALA A 653 -4.02 -15.15 -18.87
C ALA A 653 -4.89 -14.09 -18.19
N PHE A 654 -6.17 -14.39 -17.96
CA PHE A 654 -7.12 -13.43 -17.39
C PHE A 654 -8.12 -14.06 -16.44
N SER A 655 -8.57 -13.26 -15.48
CA SER A 655 -9.75 -13.52 -14.66
C SER A 655 -10.72 -12.33 -14.71
N VAL A 656 -12.02 -12.64 -14.70
CA VAL A 656 -13.11 -11.67 -14.51
C VAL A 656 -13.98 -12.17 -13.38
N VAL A 657 -14.20 -11.38 -12.35
CA VAL A 657 -15.05 -11.70 -11.21
C VAL A 657 -16.07 -10.59 -10.99
N VAL A 658 -17.35 -10.93 -11.09
CA VAL A 658 -18.46 -10.02 -10.83
C VAL A 658 -19.34 -10.63 -9.75
N PRO A 659 -19.21 -10.22 -8.50
CA PRO A 659 -20.03 -10.73 -7.41
C PRO A 659 -21.43 -10.11 -7.42
N TRP A 660 -22.39 -10.87 -6.87
CA TRP A 660 -23.74 -10.41 -6.54
C TRP A 660 -24.53 -9.80 -7.71
N VAL A 661 -24.31 -10.32 -8.91
CA VAL A 661 -24.77 -9.73 -10.18
C VAL A 661 -26.27 -9.55 -10.24
N TYR A 662 -27.04 -10.60 -9.90
CA TYR A 662 -28.49 -10.56 -9.98
C TYR A 662 -29.18 -11.46 -8.94
N GLN A 663 -30.43 -11.16 -8.68
CA GLN A 663 -31.33 -11.92 -7.82
C GLN A 663 -32.47 -12.51 -8.67
N GLY A 664 -32.64 -13.83 -8.62
CA GLY A 664 -33.68 -14.50 -9.40
C GLY A 664 -33.41 -14.49 -10.91
N LYS A 665 -34.41 -14.08 -11.70
CA LYS A 665 -34.35 -14.00 -13.17
C LYS A 665 -34.69 -12.57 -13.64
N PRO A 666 -34.24 -12.12 -14.84
CA PRO A 666 -33.42 -12.83 -15.82
C PRO A 666 -31.94 -12.90 -15.41
N SER A 667 -31.20 -13.89 -15.97
CA SER A 667 -29.75 -13.99 -15.85
C SER A 667 -29.01 -12.94 -16.68
N ASP A 668 -27.75 -12.70 -16.38
CA ASP A 668 -26.87 -11.81 -17.14
C ASP A 668 -25.58 -12.51 -17.57
N ASP A 669 -24.87 -11.92 -18.52
CA ASP A 669 -23.59 -12.41 -19.06
C ASP A 669 -22.48 -11.36 -18.93
N ILE A 670 -22.54 -10.46 -17.95
CA ILE A 670 -21.59 -9.35 -17.75
C ILE A 670 -20.14 -9.83 -17.74
N ASN A 671 -19.84 -10.93 -17.05
CA ASN A 671 -18.49 -11.52 -16.99
C ASN A 671 -17.93 -11.88 -18.37
N LYS A 672 -18.77 -12.39 -19.27
CA LYS A 672 -18.37 -12.81 -20.63
C LYS A 672 -18.21 -11.59 -21.54
N ARG A 673 -19.06 -10.55 -21.37
CA ARG A 673 -18.93 -9.28 -22.10
C ARG A 673 -17.64 -8.55 -21.69
N ILE A 674 -17.39 -8.41 -20.39
CA ILE A 674 -16.14 -7.82 -19.89
C ILE A 674 -14.94 -8.61 -20.43
N GLY A 675 -14.92 -9.93 -20.28
CA GLY A 675 -13.78 -10.75 -20.73
C GLY A 675 -13.52 -10.64 -22.23
N ARG A 676 -14.57 -10.62 -23.08
CA ARG A 676 -14.45 -10.40 -24.53
C ARG A 676 -13.85 -9.02 -24.82
N ASP A 677 -14.41 -7.95 -24.25
CA ASP A 677 -14.03 -6.58 -24.55
C ASP A 677 -12.61 -6.28 -24.08
N VAL A 678 -12.22 -6.85 -22.94
CA VAL A 678 -10.84 -6.77 -22.39
C VAL A 678 -9.84 -7.47 -23.32
N MET A 679 -10.17 -8.67 -23.80
CA MET A 679 -9.29 -9.39 -24.73
C MET A 679 -9.22 -8.71 -26.09
N ASP A 680 -10.36 -8.18 -26.60
CA ASP A 680 -10.37 -7.38 -27.82
C ASP A 680 -9.48 -6.12 -27.67
N ALA A 681 -9.53 -5.44 -26.52
CA ALA A 681 -8.68 -4.28 -26.22
C ALA A 681 -7.19 -4.64 -26.16
N TYR A 682 -6.83 -5.72 -25.46
CA TYR A 682 -5.44 -6.18 -25.35
C TYR A 682 -4.82 -6.44 -26.73
N PHE A 683 -5.46 -7.24 -27.56
CA PHE A 683 -4.92 -7.58 -28.88
C PHE A 683 -4.94 -6.38 -29.84
N LYS A 684 -5.92 -5.50 -29.75
CA LYS A 684 -5.95 -4.24 -30.53
C LYS A 684 -4.81 -3.31 -30.17
N LEU A 685 -4.51 -3.14 -28.86
CA LEU A 685 -3.37 -2.32 -28.43
C LEU A 685 -2.04 -2.92 -28.88
N LYS A 686 -1.90 -4.23 -28.78
CA LYS A 686 -0.71 -4.94 -29.28
C LYS A 686 -0.51 -4.70 -30.78
N GLU A 687 -1.55 -4.87 -31.59
CA GLU A 687 -1.50 -4.64 -33.04
C GLU A 687 -1.15 -3.18 -33.39
N LYS A 688 -1.73 -2.21 -32.67
CA LYS A 688 -1.43 -0.78 -32.82
C LYS A 688 0.05 -0.47 -32.59
N ARG A 689 0.64 -1.07 -31.54
CA ARG A 689 2.04 -0.85 -31.18
C ARG A 689 2.99 -1.46 -32.19
N LEU A 690 2.73 -2.69 -32.64
CA LEU A 690 3.53 -3.34 -33.69
C LEU A 690 3.53 -2.56 -35.01
N LYS A 691 2.40 -1.94 -35.38
CA LYS A 691 2.33 -1.07 -36.57
C LYS A 691 3.12 0.23 -36.36
N GLY A 692 3.02 0.86 -35.21
CA GLY A 692 3.75 2.09 -34.89
C GLY A 692 5.28 1.90 -34.83
N GLU A 693 5.76 0.76 -34.37
CA GLU A 693 7.18 0.39 -34.41
C GLU A 693 7.64 0.19 -35.87
N SER A 694 6.88 -0.54 -36.68
CA SER A 694 7.18 -0.75 -38.10
C SER A 694 7.24 0.54 -38.91
N ASP A 695 6.45 1.56 -38.58
CA ASP A 695 6.47 2.84 -39.25
C ASP A 695 7.67 3.71 -38.84
N LYS A 696 8.10 3.64 -37.57
CA LYS A 696 9.32 4.28 -37.10
C LYS A 696 10.58 3.69 -37.72
N ASP A 697 10.66 2.36 -37.84
CA ASP A 697 11.80 1.69 -38.49
C ASP A 697 11.93 2.09 -39.97
N LYS A 698 10.80 2.27 -40.67
CA LYS A 698 10.78 2.76 -42.08
C LYS A 698 11.20 4.23 -42.19
N GLU A 699 10.87 5.08 -41.22
CA GLU A 699 11.34 6.47 -41.16
C GLU A 699 12.85 6.55 -40.94
N ILE A 700 13.42 5.68 -40.09
CA ILE A 700 14.87 5.61 -39.82
C ILE A 700 15.63 5.09 -41.05
N GLU A 701 15.13 4.08 -41.77
CA GLU A 701 15.72 3.57 -43.00
C GLU A 701 15.64 4.57 -44.18
N ASN A 702 14.71 5.48 -44.17
CA ASN A 702 14.52 6.49 -45.24
C ASN A 702 15.12 7.86 -44.90
N THR A 703 15.85 7.99 -43.76
CA THR A 703 16.58 9.23 -43.46
C THR A 703 17.97 9.13 -44.06
N PRO A 704 18.33 10.05 -45.02
CA PRO A 704 19.58 9.96 -45.80
C PRO A 704 20.85 10.17 -44.97
#